data_9ae9b82ab726076a35bdb6a660f24c8d
#
_entry.id   9ae9b82ab726076a35bdb6a660f24c8d
#
_cell.length_a   1.000
_cell.length_b   1.000
_cell.length_c   1.000
_cell.angle_alpha   90.00
_cell.angle_beta   90.00
_cell.angle_gamma   90.00
#
_symmetry.space_group_name_H-M   'P 1'
#
loop_
_entity.id
_entity.type
_entity.pdbx_description
1 polymer ?
#
loop_
_entity_poly.entity_id
_entity_poly.type
_entity_poly.pdbx_seq_one_letter_code
_entity_poly.pdbx_strand_id
1 'polypeptide(L)'
;MTESSVELLNMRLRRFLAYKLHWKYLNPIQEEAIPIILGGKDSLVIAPTASGKTEAVLLPVFSELLNNYFEPTSVIYVAPLKALINDMHNRIEYWGNYFDLKATKWHGDVSTSDRSKYINKPTDFLSITPESLEVILMNRNDKEKLRIFGNLRYVIIDEIHYFADSDRGTQLNSILNRISRYSQYDVQRIGLSATVGNPDAIQKWINHKEPAELIEDKSKRKSRYKIMSLFGNQLVTHFNRHTDKKILFFCRSRRNTELFYALFNNRSDMKNLFIHHSSLDKEIREEYEREFKEADAAFMFSTSTLELGIDIGNIDLVVQIEPTYSISSFLQRVGRSGRDPKKNVQQSIIIASRFDVLIALADLILAKEGKIEEIEISKSSKDLFFHQILSTVFSEGSISEKKVYKRLKNCYVFSEISFEDYQNLLDKMVELDFINKDSRGHLSLGFDFEMAFGRRNFMNFYSVFVPSYEYTIKEGKKLIGSLDVAFATMLEVGSQFILGGKPWKVVFIDKDDSLIRVEKEPSPDLDAPRWYADGAPLTYEISRKVYDILTVKFDDRFYKWLDLKSKDFLNYAIEKARENKFRKGIVPVHINKKSNTVRIYTFAGDKANNLLVKIFNMYYDTFREFSTPFYASFKTRQELDIQDVENIFYNIESILNDPETDEYLSELVGKFYKNKFINYLPEKDEIDLKMHLLFDKKNLVNLSKENSILEIQKDNFGEVILDENKYKRLENLEKSIIS
;
A
#
# COMPACT_ATOMS: atom_id res chain seq x y z
N MET A 1 -17.98 -24.49 31.25
CA MET A 1 -16.96 -23.43 31.27
C MET A 1 -15.84 -23.93 30.41
N THR A 2 -15.60 -23.31 29.28
CA THR A 2 -14.41 -23.60 28.49
C THR A 2 -13.21 -23.15 29.31
N GLU A 3 -12.29 -24.07 29.58
CA GLU A 3 -11.01 -23.75 30.26
C GLU A 3 -10.33 -22.64 29.43
N SER A 4 -9.78 -21.62 30.10
CA SER A 4 -9.09 -20.53 29.43
C SER A 4 -7.85 -21.05 28.70
N SER A 5 -7.65 -20.65 27.45
CA SER A 5 -6.47 -21.05 26.65
C SER A 5 -5.13 -20.67 27.30
N VAL A 6 -5.17 -19.82 28.34
CA VAL A 6 -3.98 -19.48 29.15
C VAL A 6 -3.36 -20.72 29.78
N GLU A 7 -4.17 -21.75 30.08
CA GLU A 7 -3.69 -22.99 30.71
C GLU A 7 -2.86 -23.86 29.78
N LEU A 8 -3.00 -23.68 28.48
CA LEU A 8 -2.18 -24.35 27.46
C LEU A 8 -0.76 -23.75 27.34
N LEU A 9 -0.57 -22.54 27.89
CA LEU A 9 0.72 -21.86 27.82
C LEU A 9 1.70 -22.39 28.89
N ASN A 10 3.01 -22.28 28.56
CA ASN A 10 4.08 -22.62 29.52
C ASN A 10 3.93 -21.87 30.85
N MET A 11 4.19 -22.54 31.97
CA MET A 11 3.99 -21.97 33.32
C MET A 11 4.85 -20.71 33.55
N ARG A 12 6.09 -20.65 33.03
CA ARG A 12 6.96 -19.49 33.19
C ARG A 12 6.33 -18.28 32.45
N LEU A 13 5.77 -18.51 31.27
CA LEU A 13 5.09 -17.48 30.48
C LEU A 13 3.82 -16.98 31.20
N ARG A 14 2.99 -17.89 31.77
CA ARG A 14 1.81 -17.50 32.55
C ARG A 14 2.17 -16.60 33.72
N ARG A 15 3.23 -16.93 34.45
CA ARG A 15 3.74 -16.11 35.58
C ARG A 15 4.21 -14.74 35.09
N PHE A 16 4.91 -14.65 33.93
CA PHE A 16 5.33 -13.40 33.33
C PHE A 16 4.15 -12.50 32.98
N LEU A 17 3.10 -13.05 32.34
CA LEU A 17 1.87 -12.34 32.04
C LEU A 17 1.19 -11.77 33.30
N ALA A 18 1.04 -12.58 34.30
CA ALA A 18 0.35 -12.20 35.55
C ALA A 18 1.14 -11.19 36.39
N TYR A 19 2.45 -11.45 36.66
CA TYR A 19 3.23 -10.69 37.62
C TYR A 19 4.05 -9.55 36.99
N LYS A 20 4.48 -9.68 35.73
CA LYS A 20 5.30 -8.67 35.08
C LYS A 20 4.49 -7.72 34.18
N LEU A 21 3.54 -8.29 33.42
CA LEU A 21 2.68 -7.51 32.54
C LEU A 21 1.33 -7.13 33.18
N HIS A 22 1.01 -7.70 34.36
CA HIS A 22 -0.22 -7.45 35.11
C HIS A 22 -1.51 -7.76 34.31
N TRP A 23 -1.44 -8.75 33.41
CA TRP A 23 -2.59 -9.18 32.63
C TRP A 23 -3.54 -10.01 33.49
N LYS A 24 -4.82 -9.67 33.43
CA LYS A 24 -5.88 -10.38 34.17
C LYS A 24 -6.63 -11.39 33.30
N TYR A 25 -6.74 -11.10 32.02
CA TYR A 25 -7.49 -11.88 31.05
C TYR A 25 -6.79 -11.82 29.70
N LEU A 26 -7.01 -12.87 28.88
CA LEU A 26 -6.68 -12.85 27.46
C LEU A 26 -7.81 -12.17 26.67
N ASN A 27 -7.48 -11.51 25.58
CA ASN A 27 -8.46 -11.01 24.62
C ASN A 27 -9.08 -12.20 23.84
N PRO A 28 -10.32 -12.07 23.30
CA PRO A 28 -10.97 -13.16 22.56
C PRO A 28 -10.10 -13.72 21.44
N ILE A 29 -9.41 -12.86 20.68
CA ILE A 29 -8.52 -13.27 19.59
C ILE A 29 -7.32 -14.08 20.10
N GLN A 30 -6.83 -13.81 21.31
CA GLN A 30 -5.74 -14.55 21.94
C GLN A 30 -6.22 -15.93 22.42
N GLU A 31 -7.42 -15.99 23.00
CA GLU A 31 -8.05 -17.26 23.43
C GLU A 31 -8.25 -18.22 22.25
N GLU A 32 -8.67 -17.69 21.08
CA GLU A 32 -8.88 -18.47 19.87
C GLU A 32 -7.57 -18.89 19.18
N ALA A 33 -6.59 -18.00 19.14
CA ALA A 33 -5.32 -18.23 18.42
C ALA A 33 -4.41 -19.26 19.10
N ILE A 34 -4.35 -19.25 20.43
CA ILE A 34 -3.41 -20.08 21.20
C ILE A 34 -3.57 -21.57 20.85
N PRO A 35 -4.75 -22.21 20.96
CA PRO A 35 -4.88 -23.64 20.69
C PRO A 35 -4.60 -24.01 19.23
N ILE A 36 -4.97 -23.15 18.27
CA ILE A 36 -4.78 -23.39 16.84
C ILE A 36 -3.28 -23.37 16.50
N ILE A 37 -2.56 -22.36 16.98
CA ILE A 37 -1.13 -22.20 16.71
C ILE A 37 -0.33 -23.28 17.43
N LEU A 38 -0.64 -23.61 18.68
CA LEU A 38 -0.01 -24.74 19.41
C LEU A 38 -0.31 -26.09 18.74
N GLY A 39 -1.44 -26.21 18.06
CA GLY A 39 -1.78 -27.38 17.25
C GLY A 39 -0.97 -27.52 15.96
N GLY A 40 -0.02 -26.62 15.67
CA GLY A 40 0.86 -26.68 14.50
C GLY A 40 0.21 -26.25 13.18
N LYS A 41 -0.96 -25.61 13.21
CA LYS A 41 -1.70 -25.19 12.01
C LYS A 41 -1.18 -23.86 11.47
N ASP A 42 -0.94 -23.77 10.16
CA ASP A 42 -0.78 -22.50 9.49
C ASP A 42 -2.01 -21.63 9.76
N SER A 43 -1.82 -20.34 10.05
CA SER A 43 -2.90 -19.51 10.55
C SER A 43 -2.90 -18.12 9.94
N LEU A 44 -4.09 -17.56 9.75
CA LEU A 44 -4.32 -16.17 9.39
C LEU A 44 -5.10 -15.48 10.52
N VAL A 45 -4.46 -14.57 11.23
CA VAL A 45 -5.06 -13.82 12.33
C VAL A 45 -5.50 -12.45 11.83
N ILE A 46 -6.81 -12.23 11.73
CA ILE A 46 -7.41 -10.97 11.31
C ILE A 46 -8.05 -10.29 12.51
N ALA A 47 -7.57 -9.09 12.81
CA ALA A 47 -8.20 -8.30 13.86
C ALA A 47 -7.88 -6.80 13.66
N PRO A 48 -8.74 -5.90 14.18
CA PRO A 48 -8.48 -4.47 14.16
C PRO A 48 -7.14 -4.11 14.81
N THR A 49 -6.61 -2.92 14.51
CA THR A 49 -5.42 -2.41 15.20
C THR A 49 -5.64 -2.34 16.71
N ALA A 50 -4.59 -2.61 17.49
CA ALA A 50 -4.62 -2.63 18.98
C ALA A 50 -5.64 -3.62 19.60
N SER A 51 -5.95 -4.72 18.92
CA SER A 51 -6.76 -5.84 19.46
C SER A 51 -5.92 -6.90 20.17
N GLY A 52 -4.59 -6.79 20.14
CA GLY A 52 -3.68 -7.80 20.69
C GLY A 52 -3.32 -8.92 19.69
N LYS A 53 -3.43 -8.67 18.38
CA LYS A 53 -3.03 -9.63 17.30
C LYS A 53 -1.62 -10.19 17.50
N THR A 54 -0.67 -9.29 17.74
CA THR A 54 0.74 -9.66 17.86
C THR A 54 0.95 -10.60 19.03
N GLU A 55 0.36 -10.29 20.17
CA GLU A 55 0.41 -11.14 21.36
C GLU A 55 -0.30 -12.47 21.13
N ALA A 56 -1.40 -12.48 20.36
CA ALA A 56 -2.12 -13.72 20.00
C ALA A 56 -1.20 -14.75 19.33
N VAL A 57 -0.19 -14.27 18.59
CA VAL A 57 0.80 -15.11 17.90
C VAL A 57 2.05 -15.32 18.76
N LEU A 58 2.56 -14.28 19.42
CA LEU A 58 3.78 -14.41 20.22
C LEU A 58 3.59 -15.33 21.44
N LEU A 59 2.41 -15.32 22.08
CA LEU A 59 2.15 -16.16 23.25
C LEU A 59 2.35 -17.66 22.99
N PRO A 60 1.69 -18.28 21.99
CA PRO A 60 1.91 -19.71 21.72
C PRO A 60 3.33 -19.98 21.20
N VAL A 61 3.92 -19.10 20.39
CA VAL A 61 5.30 -19.27 19.90
C VAL A 61 6.31 -19.25 21.05
N PHE A 62 6.24 -18.26 21.95
CA PHE A 62 7.10 -18.23 23.14
C PHE A 62 6.85 -19.45 24.04
N SER A 63 5.59 -19.88 24.20
CA SER A 63 5.26 -21.07 24.97
C SER A 63 5.95 -22.32 24.45
N GLU A 64 5.94 -22.53 23.12
CA GLU A 64 6.63 -23.65 22.48
C GLU A 64 8.15 -23.59 22.64
N LEU A 65 8.76 -22.39 22.48
CA LEU A 65 10.20 -22.21 22.69
C LEU A 65 10.62 -22.45 24.15
N LEU A 66 9.70 -22.26 25.11
CA LEU A 66 9.96 -22.52 26.53
C LEU A 66 9.69 -23.96 26.93
N ASN A 67 8.80 -24.67 26.23
CA ASN A 67 8.51 -26.07 26.48
C ASN A 67 9.59 -26.98 25.88
N ASN A 68 10.18 -26.54 24.77
CA ASN A 68 11.12 -27.34 23.99
C ASN A 68 12.39 -26.54 23.75
N TYR A 69 13.56 -27.17 23.93
CA TYR A 69 14.80 -26.55 23.50
C TYR A 69 14.94 -26.68 22.00
N PHE A 70 14.98 -25.55 21.31
CA PHE A 70 15.26 -25.50 19.88
C PHE A 70 16.58 -24.77 19.63
N GLU A 71 17.37 -25.26 18.69
CA GLU A 71 18.55 -24.56 18.23
C GLU A 71 18.14 -23.30 17.42
N PRO A 72 18.84 -22.16 17.53
CA PRO A 72 18.59 -20.99 16.71
C PRO A 72 18.89 -21.23 15.21
N THR A 73 18.17 -20.59 14.27
CA THR A 73 17.04 -19.66 14.39
C THR A 73 15.75 -20.43 14.33
N SER A 74 14.90 -20.25 15.31
CA SER A 74 13.61 -20.94 15.39
C SER A 74 12.47 -20.15 14.80
N VAL A 75 12.53 -18.82 14.87
CA VAL A 75 11.46 -17.90 14.45
C VAL A 75 11.99 -16.80 13.52
N ILE A 76 11.36 -16.65 12.36
CA ILE A 76 11.54 -15.48 11.49
C ILE A 76 10.29 -14.62 11.56
N TYR A 77 10.46 -13.33 11.85
CA TYR A 77 9.41 -12.32 11.83
C TYR A 77 9.63 -11.38 10.64
N VAL A 78 8.70 -11.37 9.70
CA VAL A 78 8.76 -10.55 8.48
C VAL A 78 7.77 -9.40 8.58
N ALA A 79 8.23 -8.17 8.32
CA ALA A 79 7.36 -7.00 8.25
C ALA A 79 7.68 -6.11 7.05
N PRO A 80 6.69 -5.32 6.55
CA PRO A 80 6.87 -4.52 5.34
C PRO A 80 7.76 -3.29 5.54
N LEU A 81 7.88 -2.78 6.75
CA LEU A 81 8.61 -1.55 7.06
C LEU A 81 9.69 -1.77 8.11
N LYS A 82 10.82 -1.08 7.94
CA LYS A 82 11.93 -1.08 8.91
C LYS A 82 11.49 -0.62 10.31
N ALA A 83 10.59 0.35 10.38
CA ALA A 83 10.07 0.86 11.65
C ALA A 83 9.26 -0.21 12.41
N LEU A 84 8.44 -1.02 11.71
CA LEU A 84 7.73 -2.15 12.29
C LEU A 84 8.70 -3.23 12.80
N ILE A 85 9.77 -3.50 12.05
CA ILE A 85 10.81 -4.44 12.47
C ILE A 85 11.48 -3.94 13.76
N ASN A 86 11.79 -2.65 13.86
CA ASN A 86 12.40 -2.07 15.05
C ASN A 86 11.48 -2.16 16.27
N ASP A 87 10.20 -1.78 16.10
CA ASP A 87 9.21 -1.84 17.19
C ASP A 87 9.01 -3.28 17.68
N MET A 88 8.83 -4.21 16.76
CA MET A 88 8.65 -5.61 17.10
C MET A 88 9.89 -6.24 17.70
N HIS A 89 11.08 -5.92 17.18
CA HIS A 89 12.33 -6.38 17.75
C HIS A 89 12.46 -5.97 19.22
N ASN A 90 12.19 -4.70 19.55
CA ASN A 90 12.24 -4.21 20.93
C ASN A 90 11.27 -4.96 21.84
N ARG A 91 10.08 -5.29 21.35
CA ARG A 91 9.07 -6.08 22.09
C ARG A 91 9.52 -7.52 22.31
N ILE A 92 10.00 -8.19 21.27
CA ILE A 92 10.51 -9.57 21.32
C ILE A 92 11.73 -9.63 22.24
N GLU A 93 12.64 -8.65 22.15
CA GLU A 93 13.83 -8.56 23.00
C GLU A 93 13.45 -8.36 24.48
N TYR A 94 12.47 -7.49 24.77
CA TYR A 94 11.99 -7.28 26.14
C TYR A 94 11.45 -8.59 26.77
N TRP A 95 10.64 -9.35 26.02
CA TRP A 95 10.14 -10.65 26.46
C TRP A 95 11.26 -11.68 26.51
N GLY A 96 12.05 -11.76 25.45
CA GLY A 96 13.15 -12.70 25.31
C GLY A 96 14.17 -12.61 26.42
N ASN A 97 14.57 -11.40 26.82
CA ASN A 97 15.51 -11.17 27.91
C ASN A 97 15.02 -11.75 29.26
N TYR A 98 13.71 -11.80 29.47
CA TYR A 98 13.15 -12.44 30.68
C TYR A 98 13.26 -13.97 30.65
N PHE A 99 13.32 -14.56 29.47
CA PHE A 99 13.32 -16.00 29.25
C PHE A 99 14.64 -16.57 28.73
N ASP A 100 15.69 -15.76 28.63
CA ASP A 100 16.99 -16.10 28.07
C ASP A 100 16.96 -16.42 26.55
N LEU A 101 15.91 -15.95 25.85
CA LEU A 101 15.77 -16.03 24.40
C LEU A 101 16.32 -14.76 23.74
N LYS A 102 17.06 -14.92 22.64
CA LYS A 102 17.73 -13.82 21.95
C LYS A 102 17.03 -13.45 20.65
N ALA A 103 17.00 -12.16 20.38
CA ALA A 103 16.47 -11.61 19.13
C ALA A 103 17.53 -10.82 18.37
N THR A 104 17.46 -10.87 17.03
CA THR A 104 18.25 -10.02 16.14
C THR A 104 17.32 -9.40 15.10
N LYS A 105 17.60 -8.14 14.76
CA LYS A 105 16.96 -7.47 13.63
C LYS A 105 17.89 -7.38 12.43
N TRP A 106 17.33 -7.48 11.22
CA TRP A 106 18.10 -7.37 9.99
C TRP A 106 17.31 -6.64 8.90
N HIS A 107 17.72 -5.43 8.61
CA HIS A 107 17.23 -4.60 7.52
C HIS A 107 18.37 -3.75 6.94
N GLY A 108 18.11 -2.97 5.90
CA GLY A 108 19.15 -2.21 5.19
C GLY A 108 20.08 -1.36 6.06
N ASP A 109 19.57 -0.82 7.17
CA ASP A 109 20.31 0.10 8.05
C ASP A 109 21.15 -0.59 9.15
N VAL A 110 21.06 -1.94 9.26
CA VAL A 110 21.82 -2.70 10.25
C VAL A 110 23.29 -2.81 9.80
N SER A 111 24.23 -2.62 10.73
CA SER A 111 25.65 -2.64 10.44
C SER A 111 26.14 -3.99 9.90
N THR A 112 27.16 -3.95 9.04
CA THR A 112 27.79 -5.18 8.51
C THR A 112 28.38 -6.06 9.63
N SER A 113 28.88 -5.44 10.69
CA SER A 113 29.40 -6.13 11.89
C SER A 113 28.31 -6.97 12.56
N ASP A 114 27.12 -6.38 12.78
CA ASP A 114 26.03 -7.09 13.47
C ASP A 114 25.44 -8.20 12.62
N ARG A 115 25.36 -7.98 11.28
CA ARG A 115 24.99 -9.05 10.34
C ARG A 115 25.98 -10.23 10.40
N SER A 116 27.28 -9.94 10.44
CA SER A 116 28.32 -10.97 10.53
C SER A 116 28.28 -11.72 11.87
N LYS A 117 28.01 -11.01 12.99
CA LYS A 117 27.80 -11.66 14.30
C LYS A 117 26.63 -12.65 14.26
N TYR A 118 25.49 -12.26 13.67
CA TYR A 118 24.34 -13.14 13.56
C TYR A 118 24.63 -14.37 12.71
N ILE A 119 25.29 -14.22 11.55
CA ILE A 119 25.61 -15.36 10.69
C ILE A 119 26.49 -16.39 11.43
N ASN A 120 27.45 -15.91 12.22
CA ASN A 120 28.33 -16.79 12.99
C ASN A 120 27.63 -17.43 14.20
N LYS A 121 26.72 -16.69 14.83
CA LYS A 121 25.95 -17.13 16.00
C LYS A 121 24.50 -16.65 15.88
N PRO A 122 23.64 -17.41 15.21
CA PRO A 122 22.23 -17.08 15.08
C PRO A 122 21.54 -16.94 16.45
N THR A 123 20.44 -16.19 16.47
CA THR A 123 19.57 -15.97 17.64
C THR A 123 18.23 -16.66 17.43
N ASP A 124 17.45 -16.85 18.50
CA ASP A 124 16.17 -17.56 18.45
C ASP A 124 15.17 -16.88 17.53
N PHE A 125 15.12 -15.53 17.57
CA PHE A 125 14.28 -14.71 16.72
C PHE A 125 15.11 -13.88 15.73
N LEU A 126 14.67 -13.86 14.47
CA LEU A 126 15.18 -12.96 13.43
C LEU A 126 14.05 -12.08 12.89
N SER A 127 14.07 -10.78 13.18
CA SER A 127 13.15 -9.81 12.60
C SER A 127 13.77 -9.21 11.33
N ILE A 128 13.12 -9.36 10.16
CA ILE A 128 13.79 -9.13 8.87
C ILE A 128 12.82 -8.62 7.78
N THR A 129 13.33 -7.88 6.78
CA THR A 129 12.59 -7.52 5.56
C THR A 129 12.73 -8.59 4.48
N PRO A 130 11.76 -8.70 3.54
CA PRO A 130 11.84 -9.64 2.41
C PRO A 130 13.13 -9.49 1.58
N GLU A 131 13.53 -8.26 1.28
CA GLU A 131 14.74 -7.97 0.51
C GLU A 131 16.00 -8.47 1.23
N SER A 132 16.02 -8.36 2.55
CA SER A 132 17.15 -8.87 3.35
C SER A 132 17.19 -10.40 3.39
N LEU A 133 16.04 -11.08 3.36
CA LEU A 133 15.98 -12.53 3.20
C LEU A 133 16.51 -12.97 1.83
N GLU A 134 16.15 -12.26 0.75
CA GLU A 134 16.68 -12.51 -0.60
C GLU A 134 18.22 -12.38 -0.61
N VAL A 135 18.75 -11.32 0.02
CA VAL A 135 20.21 -11.12 0.17
C VAL A 135 20.89 -12.31 0.85
N ILE A 136 20.29 -12.87 1.90
CA ILE A 136 20.83 -14.04 2.59
C ILE A 136 20.80 -15.26 1.65
N LEU A 137 19.68 -15.53 0.99
CA LEU A 137 19.53 -16.66 0.08
C LEU A 137 20.51 -16.62 -1.09
N MET A 138 20.78 -15.43 -1.61
CA MET A 138 21.68 -15.26 -2.76
C MET A 138 23.15 -15.31 -2.38
N ASN A 139 23.56 -14.60 -1.33
CA ASN A 139 24.98 -14.36 -1.06
C ASN A 139 25.61 -15.29 -0.03
N ARG A 140 24.84 -16.18 0.60
CA ARG A 140 25.41 -17.09 1.58
C ARG A 140 25.59 -18.47 0.99
N ASN A 141 26.65 -19.15 1.42
CA ASN A 141 26.87 -20.55 1.05
C ASN A 141 25.88 -21.48 1.79
N ASP A 142 25.75 -22.71 1.35
CA ASP A 142 24.78 -23.65 1.90
C ASP A 142 24.98 -23.96 3.39
N LYS A 143 26.23 -23.94 3.87
CA LYS A 143 26.52 -24.15 5.31
C LYS A 143 25.97 -23.01 6.14
N GLU A 144 26.10 -21.76 5.66
CA GLU A 144 25.54 -20.58 6.33
C GLU A 144 24.00 -20.59 6.28
N LYS A 145 23.43 -20.95 5.12
CA LYS A 145 21.96 -21.07 4.96
C LYS A 145 21.39 -22.14 5.89
N LEU A 146 22.04 -23.32 5.96
CA LEU A 146 21.63 -24.37 6.90
C LEU A 146 21.78 -23.94 8.35
N ARG A 147 22.81 -23.16 8.71
CA ARG A 147 22.96 -22.62 10.06
C ARG A 147 21.85 -21.65 10.42
N ILE A 148 21.39 -20.81 9.47
CA ILE A 148 20.35 -19.81 9.69
C ILE A 148 18.96 -20.43 9.64
N PHE A 149 18.67 -21.29 8.67
CA PHE A 149 17.34 -21.78 8.37
C PHE A 149 17.09 -23.25 8.76
N GLY A 150 18.15 -24.00 9.13
CA GLY A 150 18.05 -25.45 9.38
C GLY A 150 17.10 -25.83 10.52
N ASN A 151 16.95 -24.96 11.52
CA ASN A 151 16.11 -25.17 12.70
C ASN A 151 14.84 -24.31 12.71
N LEU A 152 14.52 -23.69 11.57
CA LEU A 152 13.36 -22.81 11.46
C LEU A 152 12.06 -23.57 11.71
N ARG A 153 11.23 -23.07 12.63
CA ARG A 153 9.93 -23.62 13.00
C ARG A 153 8.76 -22.71 12.62
N TYR A 154 8.95 -21.39 12.75
CA TYR A 154 7.90 -20.42 12.62
C TYR A 154 8.32 -19.30 11.67
N VAL A 155 7.41 -18.93 10.76
CA VAL A 155 7.47 -17.67 10.02
C VAL A 155 6.23 -16.86 10.33
N ILE A 156 6.42 -15.71 10.98
CA ILE A 156 5.37 -14.76 11.29
C ILE A 156 5.45 -13.64 10.25
N ILE A 157 4.34 -13.37 9.56
CA ILE A 157 4.25 -12.36 8.51
C ILE A 157 3.32 -11.26 8.97
N ASP A 158 3.88 -10.13 9.38
CA ASP A 158 3.09 -9.01 9.87
C ASP A 158 2.57 -8.15 8.71
N GLU A 159 1.36 -7.60 8.91
CA GLU A 159 0.65 -6.82 7.89
C GLU A 159 0.61 -7.55 6.52
N ILE A 160 0.28 -8.85 6.54
CA ILE A 160 0.32 -9.72 5.35
C ILE A 160 -0.51 -9.20 4.18
N HIS A 161 -1.59 -8.46 4.45
CA HIS A 161 -2.41 -7.81 3.42
C HIS A 161 -1.62 -6.77 2.61
N TYR A 162 -0.57 -6.17 3.18
CA TYR A 162 0.32 -5.26 2.45
C TYR A 162 1.26 -5.98 1.49
N PHE A 163 1.43 -7.28 1.70
CA PHE A 163 2.24 -8.12 0.83
C PHE A 163 1.40 -8.79 -0.26
N ALA A 164 0.25 -9.33 0.10
CA ALA A 164 -0.44 -10.37 -0.67
C ALA A 164 -0.75 -10.00 -2.14
N ASP A 165 -1.07 -8.74 -2.45
CA ASP A 165 -1.35 -8.23 -3.80
C ASP A 165 -0.18 -7.44 -4.42
N SER A 166 1.00 -7.48 -3.81
CA SER A 166 2.15 -6.68 -4.23
C SER A 166 3.28 -7.52 -4.80
N ASP A 167 4.14 -6.89 -5.59
CA ASP A 167 5.38 -7.49 -6.09
C ASP A 167 6.27 -7.99 -4.94
N ARG A 168 6.30 -7.25 -3.82
CA ARG A 168 7.02 -7.67 -2.61
C ARG A 168 6.46 -8.95 -2.02
N GLY A 169 5.14 -9.12 -2.06
CA GLY A 169 4.49 -10.34 -1.58
C GLY A 169 4.73 -11.52 -2.51
N THR A 170 4.71 -11.30 -3.81
CA THR A 170 5.08 -12.32 -4.80
C THR A 170 6.53 -12.79 -4.56
N GLN A 171 7.47 -11.85 -4.38
CA GLN A 171 8.85 -12.16 -4.02
C GLN A 171 8.92 -12.92 -2.68
N LEU A 172 8.24 -12.43 -1.64
CA LEU A 172 8.23 -13.05 -0.31
C LEU A 172 7.70 -14.48 -0.35
N ASN A 173 6.59 -14.75 -1.07
CA ASN A 173 6.04 -16.11 -1.20
C ASN A 173 7.06 -17.08 -1.79
N SER A 174 7.81 -16.66 -2.81
CA SER A 174 8.90 -17.44 -3.39
C SER A 174 10.06 -17.65 -2.40
N ILE A 175 10.48 -16.59 -1.71
CA ILE A 175 11.54 -16.65 -0.68
C ILE A 175 11.17 -17.67 0.41
N LEU A 176 9.95 -17.63 0.93
CA LEU A 176 9.49 -18.54 1.97
C LEU A 176 9.51 -20.00 1.53
N ASN A 177 9.15 -20.30 0.28
CA ASN A 177 9.27 -21.65 -0.26
C ASN A 177 10.74 -22.09 -0.41
N ARG A 178 11.63 -21.17 -0.75
CA ARG A 178 13.07 -21.45 -0.85
C ARG A 178 13.70 -21.68 0.52
N ILE A 179 13.35 -20.90 1.54
CA ILE A 179 13.84 -21.01 2.91
C ILE A 179 13.38 -22.32 3.54
N SER A 180 12.10 -22.70 3.40
CA SER A 180 11.53 -23.92 3.99
C SER A 180 12.27 -25.19 3.56
N ARG A 181 13.00 -25.17 2.45
CA ARG A 181 13.79 -26.31 1.96
C ARG A 181 15.08 -26.55 2.76
N TYR A 182 15.57 -25.54 3.48
CA TYR A 182 16.75 -25.68 4.34
C TYR A 182 16.36 -26.18 5.73
N SER A 183 15.10 -25.95 6.16
CA SER A 183 14.63 -26.45 7.44
C SER A 183 14.47 -27.97 7.43
N GLN A 184 14.88 -28.61 8.52
CA GLN A 184 14.62 -30.02 8.82
C GLN A 184 13.22 -30.26 9.38
N TYR A 185 12.42 -29.21 9.57
CA TYR A 185 11.08 -29.24 10.14
C TYR A 185 10.06 -28.63 9.17
N ASP A 186 8.81 -29.01 9.34
CA ASP A 186 7.71 -28.32 8.69
C ASP A 186 7.57 -26.91 9.31
N VAL A 187 7.75 -25.91 8.47
CA VAL A 187 7.75 -24.51 8.91
C VAL A 187 6.31 -23.98 8.96
N GLN A 188 5.82 -23.75 10.16
CA GLN A 188 4.50 -23.16 10.38
C GLN A 188 4.50 -21.68 9.99
N ARG A 189 3.54 -21.28 9.14
CA ARG A 189 3.38 -19.91 8.66
C ARG A 189 2.19 -19.24 9.32
N ILE A 190 2.40 -18.06 9.89
CA ILE A 190 1.37 -17.32 10.62
C ILE A 190 1.29 -15.90 10.06
N GLY A 191 0.17 -15.57 9.41
CA GLY A 191 -0.10 -14.23 8.90
C GLY A 191 -0.86 -13.37 9.89
N LEU A 192 -0.42 -12.13 10.09
CA LEU A 192 -1.14 -11.09 10.83
C LEU A 192 -1.71 -10.07 9.85
N SER A 193 -3.00 -9.79 9.94
CA SER A 193 -3.67 -8.87 9.03
C SER A 193 -4.59 -7.89 9.76
N ALA A 194 -4.76 -6.71 9.20
CA ALA A 194 -5.97 -5.92 9.42
C ALA A 194 -7.16 -6.58 8.70
N THR A 195 -8.34 -6.02 8.82
CA THR A 195 -9.53 -6.50 8.11
C THR A 195 -9.35 -6.42 6.59
N VAL A 196 -9.73 -7.46 5.87
CA VAL A 196 -9.63 -7.61 4.41
C VAL A 196 -10.95 -8.13 3.84
N GLY A 197 -11.20 -7.89 2.54
CA GLY A 197 -12.46 -8.27 1.88
C GLY A 197 -12.58 -9.78 1.63
N ASN A 198 -11.47 -10.46 1.31
CA ASN A 198 -11.44 -11.87 0.93
C ASN A 198 -10.33 -12.65 1.65
N PRO A 199 -10.50 -13.00 2.93
CA PRO A 199 -9.49 -13.72 3.72
C PRO A 199 -9.01 -15.04 3.09
N ASP A 200 -9.88 -15.74 2.37
CA ASP A 200 -9.59 -17.02 1.72
C ASP A 200 -8.46 -16.92 0.68
N ALA A 201 -8.31 -15.79 0.02
CA ALA A 201 -7.19 -15.56 -0.89
C ALA A 201 -5.85 -15.53 -0.13
N ILE A 202 -5.82 -14.88 1.04
CA ILE A 202 -4.62 -14.81 1.89
C ILE A 202 -4.32 -16.16 2.54
N GLN A 203 -5.35 -16.91 2.99
CA GLN A 203 -5.18 -18.27 3.52
C GLN A 203 -4.45 -19.16 2.52
N LYS A 204 -4.85 -19.10 1.22
CA LYS A 204 -4.19 -19.83 0.12
C LYS A 204 -2.81 -19.28 -0.20
N TRP A 205 -2.58 -17.98 -0.05
CA TRP A 205 -1.26 -17.38 -0.22
C TRP A 205 -0.27 -17.87 0.85
N ILE A 206 -0.73 -18.05 2.10
CA ILE A 206 0.07 -18.61 3.20
C ILE A 206 0.43 -20.07 2.88
N ASN A 207 -0.58 -20.88 2.60
CA ASN A 207 -0.42 -22.28 2.20
C ASN A 207 -1.55 -22.69 1.25
N HIS A 208 -1.19 -22.97 0.01
CA HIS A 208 -2.18 -23.30 -1.02
C HIS A 208 -2.58 -24.79 -1.06
N LYS A 209 -1.80 -25.65 -0.41
CA LYS A 209 -2.10 -27.10 -0.30
C LYS A 209 -3.11 -27.35 0.81
N GLU A 210 -2.86 -26.76 1.95
CA GLU A 210 -3.74 -26.76 3.14
C GLU A 210 -3.95 -25.30 3.54
N PRO A 211 -5.04 -24.65 3.11
CA PRO A 211 -5.28 -23.25 3.43
C PRO A 211 -5.19 -22.98 4.92
N ALA A 212 -4.52 -21.89 5.31
CA ALA A 212 -4.31 -21.53 6.70
C ALA A 212 -5.64 -21.39 7.45
N GLU A 213 -5.67 -21.76 8.73
CA GLU A 213 -6.85 -21.57 9.59
C GLU A 213 -7.11 -20.09 9.81
N LEU A 214 -8.37 -19.66 9.65
CA LEU A 214 -8.80 -18.29 9.87
C LEU A 214 -9.16 -18.06 11.33
N ILE A 215 -8.52 -17.08 11.96
CA ILE A 215 -8.78 -16.60 13.32
C ILE A 215 -9.18 -15.13 13.20
N GLU A 216 -10.45 -14.81 13.48
CA GLU A 216 -10.98 -13.48 13.17
C GLU A 216 -11.68 -12.82 14.35
N ASP A 217 -11.19 -11.65 14.77
CA ASP A 217 -11.88 -10.81 15.73
C ASP A 217 -13.02 -10.02 15.07
N LYS A 218 -14.24 -10.50 15.25
CA LYS A 218 -15.47 -9.87 14.74
C LYS A 218 -16.00 -8.74 15.63
N SER A 219 -15.28 -8.36 16.66
CA SER A 219 -15.71 -7.30 17.58
C SER A 219 -15.76 -5.94 16.85
N LYS A 220 -16.90 -5.26 16.95
CA LYS A 220 -17.07 -3.92 16.39
C LYS A 220 -16.72 -2.87 17.44
N ARG A 221 -15.67 -2.08 17.19
CA ARG A 221 -15.36 -0.93 18.03
C ARG A 221 -16.36 0.21 17.82
N LYS A 222 -16.66 0.93 18.89
CA LYS A 222 -17.45 2.15 18.81
C LYS A 222 -16.62 3.20 18.06
N SER A 223 -17.21 3.81 17.04
CA SER A 223 -16.54 4.82 16.22
C SER A 223 -17.42 6.06 16.08
N ARG A 224 -16.80 7.23 16.14
CA ARG A 224 -17.44 8.54 15.91
C ARG A 224 -16.78 9.19 14.71
N TYR A 225 -17.59 9.46 13.71
CA TYR A 225 -17.13 10.06 12.45
C TYR A 225 -17.75 11.43 12.26
N LYS A 226 -17.00 12.33 11.61
CA LYS A 226 -17.53 13.62 11.15
C LYS A 226 -16.86 13.99 9.82
N ILE A 227 -17.65 14.51 8.89
CA ILE A 227 -17.17 15.11 7.64
C ILE A 227 -17.40 16.61 7.78
N MET A 228 -16.35 17.39 7.51
CA MET A 228 -16.37 18.84 7.69
C MET A 228 -15.77 19.51 6.46
N SER A 229 -16.48 20.54 5.98
CA SER A 229 -16.01 21.37 4.87
C SER A 229 -15.29 22.62 5.40
N LEU A 230 -14.02 22.41 5.81
CA LEU A 230 -13.14 23.46 6.35
C LEU A 230 -11.93 23.63 5.43
N PHE A 231 -11.48 24.89 5.27
CA PHE A 231 -10.30 25.19 4.48
C PHE A 231 -9.51 26.38 5.06
N GLY A 232 -8.17 26.35 4.89
CA GLY A 232 -7.28 27.43 5.28
C GLY A 232 -7.45 27.83 6.75
N ASN A 233 -7.66 29.12 7.01
CA ASN A 233 -7.79 29.64 8.37
C ASN A 233 -8.96 29.03 9.16
N GLN A 234 -10.05 28.60 8.50
CA GLN A 234 -11.16 27.94 9.19
C GLN A 234 -10.73 26.62 9.82
N LEU A 235 -9.83 25.88 9.14
CA LEU A 235 -9.25 24.65 9.65
C LEU A 235 -8.41 24.92 10.90
N VAL A 236 -7.48 25.87 10.84
CA VAL A 236 -6.66 26.27 11.99
C VAL A 236 -7.51 26.73 13.17
N THR A 237 -8.47 27.65 12.94
CA THR A 237 -9.38 28.14 13.97
C THR A 237 -10.19 27.01 14.62
N HIS A 238 -10.60 26.01 13.85
CA HIS A 238 -11.31 24.86 14.39
C HIS A 238 -10.43 24.05 15.33
N PHE A 239 -9.19 23.73 14.90
CA PHE A 239 -8.29 22.87 15.67
C PHE A 239 -7.56 23.60 16.81
N ASN A 240 -7.47 24.93 16.81
CA ASN A 240 -7.00 25.69 17.97
C ASN A 240 -7.87 25.51 19.22
N ARG A 241 -9.09 24.99 19.06
CA ARG A 241 -9.96 24.59 20.19
C ARG A 241 -9.62 23.22 20.78
N HIS A 242 -8.61 22.53 20.22
CA HIS A 242 -8.20 21.18 20.56
C HIS A 242 -6.70 21.09 20.87
N THR A 243 -6.08 22.18 21.31
CA THR A 243 -4.66 22.23 21.69
C THR A 243 -4.32 21.43 22.95
N ASP A 244 -5.34 20.90 23.62
CA ASP A 244 -5.27 19.96 24.74
C ASP A 244 -5.18 18.48 24.31
N LYS A 245 -5.17 18.20 23.00
CA LYS A 245 -5.26 16.85 22.44
C LYS A 245 -4.05 16.46 21.63
N LYS A 246 -3.85 15.15 21.55
CA LYS A 246 -2.91 14.54 20.60
C LYS A 246 -3.66 14.16 19.33
N ILE A 247 -3.37 14.88 18.24
CA ILE A 247 -4.07 14.73 16.95
C ILE A 247 -3.12 14.33 15.85
N LEU A 248 -3.49 13.28 15.10
CA LEU A 248 -2.77 12.83 13.92
C LEU A 248 -3.54 13.23 12.66
N PHE A 249 -2.93 14.08 11.84
CA PHE A 249 -3.44 14.51 10.55
C PHE A 249 -2.82 13.66 9.45
N PHE A 250 -3.65 12.91 8.72
CA PHE A 250 -3.24 12.25 7.50
C PHE A 250 -3.49 13.14 6.30
N CYS A 251 -2.43 13.43 5.56
CA CYS A 251 -2.47 14.16 4.31
C CYS A 251 -2.27 13.20 3.13
N ARG A 252 -2.84 13.50 1.98
CA ARG A 252 -2.79 12.65 0.80
C ARG A 252 -1.41 12.60 0.14
N SER A 253 -0.66 13.69 0.19
CA SER A 253 0.66 13.81 -0.41
C SER A 253 1.67 14.45 0.54
N ARG A 254 2.98 14.22 0.26
CA ARG A 254 4.09 14.88 0.96
C ARG A 254 3.94 16.41 0.88
N ARG A 255 3.59 16.94 -0.29
CA ARG A 255 3.33 18.38 -0.51
C ARG A 255 2.24 18.90 0.40
N ASN A 256 1.09 18.22 0.45
CA ASN A 256 0.00 18.65 1.34
C ASN A 256 0.41 18.57 2.82
N THR A 257 1.24 17.57 3.19
CA THR A 257 1.76 17.44 4.54
C THR A 257 2.59 18.66 4.94
N GLU A 258 3.51 19.08 4.06
CA GLU A 258 4.34 20.27 4.28
C GLU A 258 3.51 21.56 4.32
N LEU A 259 2.55 21.73 3.41
CA LEU A 259 1.68 22.91 3.35
C LEU A 259 0.83 23.05 4.60
N PHE A 260 0.17 21.96 5.04
CA PHE A 260 -0.68 22.03 6.24
C PHE A 260 0.15 22.21 7.51
N TYR A 261 1.33 21.56 7.59
CA TYR A 261 2.26 21.83 8.67
C TYR A 261 2.65 23.31 8.72
N ALA A 262 3.08 23.92 7.61
CA ALA A 262 3.46 25.32 7.53
C ALA A 262 2.30 26.25 7.90
N LEU A 263 1.08 25.97 7.41
CA LEU A 263 -0.12 26.72 7.75
C LEU A 263 -0.37 26.75 9.28
N PHE A 264 -0.27 25.59 9.93
CA PHE A 264 -0.47 25.48 11.38
C PHE A 264 0.70 26.08 12.16
N ASN A 265 1.92 25.89 11.72
CA ASN A 265 3.10 26.46 12.36
C ASN A 265 3.07 28.00 12.42
N ASN A 266 2.50 28.62 11.39
CA ASN A 266 2.39 30.08 11.32
C ASN A 266 1.19 30.67 12.05
N ARG A 267 0.12 29.87 12.29
CA ARG A 267 -1.18 30.39 12.70
C ARG A 267 -1.87 29.63 13.83
N SER A 268 -1.30 28.51 14.29
CA SER A 268 -1.89 27.71 15.36
C SER A 268 -1.33 28.11 16.73
N ASP A 269 -2.17 27.97 17.76
CA ASP A 269 -1.76 28.11 19.16
C ASP A 269 -1.05 26.86 19.70
N MET A 270 -1.02 25.76 18.91
CA MET A 270 -0.33 24.53 19.27
C MET A 270 1.20 24.70 19.16
N LYS A 271 1.92 24.39 20.25
CA LYS A 271 3.38 24.50 20.30
C LYS A 271 4.09 23.25 19.78
N ASN A 272 3.52 22.06 20.04
CA ASN A 272 4.12 20.79 19.65
C ASN A 272 3.55 20.39 18.29
N LEU A 273 4.22 20.82 17.22
CA LEU A 273 3.87 20.52 15.84
C LEU A 273 4.95 19.65 15.20
N PHE A 274 4.55 18.55 14.60
CA PHE A 274 5.45 17.58 13.96
C PHE A 274 5.00 17.25 12.54
N ILE A 275 5.95 16.82 11.73
CA ILE A 275 5.71 16.40 10.35
C ILE A 275 6.38 15.05 10.10
N HIS A 276 5.73 14.19 9.31
CA HIS A 276 6.24 12.84 9.05
C HIS A 276 5.90 12.36 7.64
N HIS A 277 6.92 12.13 6.82
CA HIS A 277 6.81 11.50 5.50
C HIS A 277 8.14 10.89 5.05
N SER A 278 8.11 10.04 4.03
CA SER A 278 9.26 9.24 3.60
C SER A 278 10.46 10.03 3.08
N SER A 279 10.25 11.28 2.62
CA SER A 279 11.34 12.15 2.12
C SER A 279 12.15 12.84 3.23
N LEU A 280 11.71 12.77 4.48
CA LEU A 280 12.50 13.27 5.61
C LEU A 280 13.61 12.28 5.94
N ASP A 281 14.73 12.81 6.42
CA ASP A 281 15.81 11.99 6.97
C ASP A 281 15.33 11.09 8.11
N LYS A 282 15.96 9.92 8.23
CA LYS A 282 15.61 8.92 9.23
C LYS A 282 15.72 9.47 10.66
N GLU A 283 16.81 10.18 10.99
CA GLU A 283 17.05 10.68 12.34
C GLU A 283 15.96 11.69 12.73
N ILE A 284 15.58 12.57 11.79
CA ILE A 284 14.50 13.55 12.00
C ILE A 284 13.16 12.85 12.22
N ARG A 285 12.86 11.80 11.45
CA ARG A 285 11.60 11.04 11.61
C ARG A 285 11.53 10.34 12.96
N GLU A 286 12.61 9.65 13.36
CA GLU A 286 12.68 8.94 14.65
C GLU A 286 12.63 9.92 15.84
N GLU A 287 13.22 11.12 15.69
CA GLU A 287 13.13 12.20 16.68
C GLU A 287 11.67 12.67 16.83
N TYR A 288 11.00 13.00 15.73
CA TYR A 288 9.61 13.47 15.74
C TYR A 288 8.61 12.39 16.22
N GLU A 289 8.85 11.11 15.88
CA GLU A 289 8.05 9.99 16.40
C GLU A 289 8.16 9.91 17.93
N ARG A 290 9.39 10.02 18.46
CA ARG A 290 9.64 9.96 19.91
C ARG A 290 9.02 11.16 20.63
N GLU A 291 9.28 12.39 20.15
CA GLU A 291 8.75 13.60 20.78
C GLU A 291 7.23 13.64 20.74
N PHE A 292 6.61 13.22 19.62
CA PHE A 292 5.17 13.10 19.51
C PHE A 292 4.63 12.03 20.47
N LYS A 293 5.32 10.88 20.62
CA LYS A 293 4.93 9.83 21.56
C LYS A 293 4.94 10.30 23.02
N GLU A 294 5.93 11.09 23.40
CA GLU A 294 6.13 11.60 24.76
C GLU A 294 5.23 12.79 25.10
N ALA A 295 4.81 13.58 24.12
CA ALA A 295 3.97 14.74 24.34
C ALA A 295 2.57 14.37 24.84
N ASP A 296 2.02 15.11 25.80
CA ASP A 296 0.63 14.96 26.26
C ASP A 296 -0.36 15.51 25.21
N ALA A 297 -0.02 16.62 24.57
CA ALA A 297 -0.78 17.27 23.51
C ALA A 297 0.14 17.68 22.36
N ALA A 298 -0.23 17.33 21.14
CA ALA A 298 0.56 17.61 19.94
C ALA A 298 -0.25 17.40 18.66
N PHE A 299 0.15 18.06 17.58
CA PHE A 299 -0.34 17.79 16.24
C PHE A 299 0.77 17.22 15.38
N MET A 300 0.51 16.13 14.68
CA MET A 300 1.43 15.53 13.70
C MET A 300 0.77 15.45 12.33
N PHE A 301 1.42 16.00 11.32
CA PHE A 301 0.99 15.92 9.92
C PHE A 301 1.78 14.81 9.24
N SER A 302 1.08 13.82 8.66
CA SER A 302 1.72 12.64 8.08
C SER A 302 1.09 12.23 6.76
N THR A 303 1.88 11.57 5.91
CA THR A 303 1.37 10.76 4.80
C THR A 303 0.96 9.36 5.30
N SER A 304 0.80 8.39 4.41
CA SER A 304 0.53 6.98 4.76
C SER A 304 1.65 6.31 5.58
N THR A 305 2.79 6.94 5.80
CA THR A 305 3.92 6.37 6.56
C THR A 305 3.56 5.99 8.00
N LEU A 306 2.60 6.69 8.62
CA LEU A 306 2.07 6.37 9.94
C LEU A 306 0.74 5.59 9.91
N GLU A 307 0.33 5.12 8.74
CA GLU A 307 -0.86 4.28 8.57
C GLU A 307 -0.64 2.86 9.09
N LEU A 308 0.57 2.32 8.90
CA LEU A 308 0.97 1.00 9.40
C LEU A 308 1.44 1.03 10.86
N GLY A 309 1.36 -0.11 11.52
CA GLY A 309 1.48 -0.46 12.93
C GLY A 309 2.49 0.20 13.88
N ILE A 310 3.20 1.26 13.49
CA ILE A 310 4.17 1.95 14.35
C ILE A 310 3.52 2.47 15.63
N ASP A 311 4.16 2.26 16.78
CA ASP A 311 3.68 2.74 18.09
C ASP A 311 4.07 4.20 18.33
N ILE A 312 3.14 5.10 18.02
CA ILE A 312 3.25 6.56 18.25
C ILE A 312 2.43 7.03 19.47
N GLY A 313 2.08 6.10 20.36
CA GLY A 313 1.34 6.40 21.58
C GLY A 313 -0.17 6.53 21.39
N ASN A 314 -0.84 7.03 22.42
CA ASN A 314 -2.29 7.21 22.40
C ASN A 314 -2.69 8.46 21.63
N ILE A 315 -3.52 8.32 20.62
CA ILE A 315 -4.05 9.40 19.78
C ILE A 315 -5.52 9.62 20.15
N ASP A 316 -5.88 10.88 20.47
CA ASP A 316 -7.26 11.24 20.80
C ASP A 316 -8.14 11.34 19.56
N LEU A 317 -7.58 11.86 18.46
CA LEU A 317 -8.33 12.14 17.24
C LEU A 317 -7.46 11.91 16.00
N VAL A 318 -8.01 11.24 15.00
CA VAL A 318 -7.44 11.16 13.65
C VAL A 318 -8.20 12.13 12.75
N VAL A 319 -7.45 12.96 12.04
CA VAL A 319 -7.98 13.85 11.01
C VAL A 319 -7.45 13.40 9.65
N GLN A 320 -8.34 13.23 8.70
CA GLN A 320 -7.97 12.92 7.32
C GLN A 320 -8.19 14.18 6.48
N ILE A 321 -7.11 14.73 5.96
CA ILE A 321 -7.15 15.85 5.02
C ILE A 321 -7.39 15.26 3.63
N GLU A 322 -8.57 15.43 3.11
CA GLU A 322 -9.17 14.72 1.98
C GLU A 322 -9.52 13.24 2.28
N PRO A 323 -10.53 12.67 1.59
CA PRO A 323 -10.89 11.26 1.76
C PRO A 323 -9.79 10.32 1.24
N THR A 324 -9.82 9.09 1.70
CA THR A 324 -8.99 8.01 1.18
C THR A 324 -9.57 7.49 -0.15
N TYR A 325 -8.74 6.77 -0.90
CA TYR A 325 -9.18 6.10 -2.13
C TYR A 325 -9.27 4.58 -1.95
N SER A 326 -9.17 4.14 -0.68
CA SER A 326 -9.27 2.76 -0.26
C SER A 326 -9.91 2.69 1.13
N ILE A 327 -10.84 1.77 1.31
CA ILE A 327 -11.55 1.53 2.57
C ILE A 327 -10.60 0.91 3.59
N SER A 328 -9.72 0.03 3.14
CA SER A 328 -8.68 -0.57 3.98
C SER A 328 -7.77 0.50 4.60
N SER A 329 -7.27 1.44 3.78
CA SER A 329 -6.48 2.59 4.23
C SER A 329 -7.27 3.46 5.22
N PHE A 330 -8.54 3.76 4.91
CA PHE A 330 -9.42 4.49 5.83
C PHE A 330 -9.50 3.84 7.21
N LEU A 331 -9.78 2.55 7.27
CA LEU A 331 -9.91 1.80 8.53
C LEU A 331 -8.61 1.73 9.31
N GLN A 332 -7.47 1.58 8.64
CA GLN A 332 -6.15 1.55 9.27
C GLN A 332 -5.82 2.90 9.92
N ARG A 333 -6.10 4.03 9.24
CA ARG A 333 -5.93 5.39 9.78
C ARG A 333 -6.81 5.63 10.99
N VAL A 334 -8.10 5.34 10.90
CA VAL A 334 -9.05 5.47 12.01
C VAL A 334 -8.61 4.62 13.21
N GLY A 335 -8.07 3.44 12.97
CA GLY A 335 -7.54 2.52 13.96
C GLY A 335 -6.35 3.06 14.76
N ARG A 336 -5.77 4.20 14.39
CA ARG A 336 -4.75 4.90 15.18
C ARG A 336 -5.32 5.58 16.42
N SER A 337 -6.60 5.97 16.42
CA SER A 337 -7.29 6.54 17.58
C SER A 337 -7.99 5.46 18.42
N GLY A 338 -8.35 5.81 19.67
CA GLY A 338 -9.14 4.95 20.55
C GLY A 338 -8.39 3.71 21.07
N ARG A 339 -7.07 3.78 21.18
CA ARG A 339 -6.25 2.70 21.77
C ARG A 339 -6.27 2.69 23.29
N ASP A 340 -6.65 3.78 23.93
CA ASP A 340 -6.80 3.85 25.38
C ASP A 340 -7.97 2.96 25.84
N PRO A 341 -7.73 1.93 26.66
CA PRO A 341 -8.79 1.04 27.16
C PRO A 341 -9.91 1.78 27.90
N LYS A 342 -9.60 2.93 28.50
CA LYS A 342 -10.57 3.74 29.25
C LYS A 342 -11.51 4.52 28.32
N LYS A 343 -11.03 4.96 27.17
CA LYS A 343 -11.82 5.75 26.22
C LYS A 343 -12.47 4.89 25.13
N ASN A 344 -11.84 3.83 24.69
CA ASN A 344 -12.23 2.78 23.71
C ASN A 344 -13.26 3.22 22.64
N VAL A 345 -13.11 4.46 22.12
CA VAL A 345 -13.92 5.03 21.05
C VAL A 345 -12.99 5.64 20.02
N GLN A 346 -13.02 5.09 18.83
CA GLN A 346 -12.29 5.64 17.69
C GLN A 346 -12.94 6.98 17.27
N GLN A 347 -12.13 8.00 17.07
CA GLN A 347 -12.59 9.30 16.63
C GLN A 347 -11.89 9.72 15.34
N SER A 348 -12.67 10.06 14.32
CA SER A 348 -12.10 10.55 13.06
C SER A 348 -12.93 11.71 12.49
N ILE A 349 -12.23 12.72 11.99
CA ILE A 349 -12.78 13.81 11.21
C ILE A 349 -12.19 13.72 9.81
N ILE A 350 -13.04 13.76 8.78
CA ILE A 350 -12.62 13.86 7.39
C ILE A 350 -12.86 15.30 6.94
N ILE A 351 -11.80 15.97 6.52
CA ILE A 351 -11.88 17.29 5.92
C ILE A 351 -12.10 17.10 4.43
N ALA A 352 -13.28 17.41 3.97
CA ALA A 352 -13.69 17.23 2.58
C ALA A 352 -14.42 18.44 2.05
N SER A 353 -14.21 18.81 0.81
CA SER A 353 -14.88 19.92 0.15
C SER A 353 -15.55 19.47 -1.14
N ARG A 354 -16.72 20.01 -1.45
CA ARG A 354 -17.45 19.70 -2.67
C ARG A 354 -17.55 18.18 -2.91
N PHE A 355 -17.13 17.69 -4.08
CA PHE A 355 -17.27 16.29 -4.49
C PHE A 355 -16.56 15.30 -3.56
N ASP A 356 -15.49 15.71 -2.89
CA ASP A 356 -14.80 14.86 -1.90
C ASP A 356 -15.74 14.49 -0.72
N VAL A 357 -16.79 15.25 -0.46
CA VAL A 357 -17.82 14.91 0.55
C VAL A 357 -18.52 13.59 0.19
N LEU A 358 -18.79 13.37 -1.10
CA LEU A 358 -19.44 12.14 -1.56
C LEU A 358 -18.51 10.94 -1.45
N ILE A 359 -17.21 11.13 -1.75
CA ILE A 359 -16.19 10.08 -1.59
C ILE A 359 -16.04 9.74 -0.10
N ALA A 360 -15.92 10.74 0.77
CA ALA A 360 -15.85 10.53 2.21
C ALA A 360 -17.08 9.80 2.79
N LEU A 361 -18.27 10.11 2.27
CA LEU A 361 -19.49 9.41 2.64
C LEU A 361 -19.46 7.96 2.15
N ALA A 362 -19.01 7.72 0.93
CA ALA A 362 -18.87 6.37 0.38
C ALA A 362 -17.91 5.52 1.25
N ASP A 363 -16.73 6.05 1.61
CA ASP A 363 -15.77 5.41 2.51
C ASP A 363 -16.44 5.01 3.83
N LEU A 364 -17.14 5.96 4.48
CA LEU A 364 -17.79 5.73 5.76
C LEU A 364 -18.93 4.69 5.68
N ILE A 365 -19.72 4.74 4.62
CA ILE A 365 -20.84 3.80 4.44
C ILE A 365 -20.30 2.39 4.19
N LEU A 366 -19.35 2.23 3.26
CA LEU A 366 -18.74 0.94 2.95
C LEU A 366 -18.01 0.35 4.16
N ALA A 367 -17.23 1.15 4.88
CA ALA A 367 -16.58 0.72 6.11
C ALA A 367 -17.59 0.25 7.18
N LYS A 368 -18.75 0.93 7.30
CA LYS A 368 -19.82 0.54 8.22
C LYS A 368 -20.57 -0.71 7.77
N GLU A 369 -20.73 -0.91 6.47
CA GLU A 369 -21.30 -2.13 5.87
C GLU A 369 -20.34 -3.31 5.99
N GLY A 370 -19.06 -3.10 6.35
CA GLY A 370 -18.02 -4.12 6.39
C GLY A 370 -17.53 -4.55 5.00
N LYS A 371 -17.80 -3.74 3.98
CA LYS A 371 -17.32 -3.96 2.62
C LYS A 371 -15.95 -3.34 2.48
N ILE A 372 -14.97 -4.16 2.23
CA ILE A 372 -13.56 -3.78 2.04
C ILE A 372 -13.15 -4.34 0.68
N GLU A 373 -12.19 -3.70 0.04
CA GLU A 373 -11.66 -4.14 -1.24
C GLU A 373 -11.12 -5.56 -1.15
N GLU A 374 -11.36 -6.34 -2.20
CA GLU A 374 -10.76 -7.65 -2.36
C GLU A 374 -9.29 -7.53 -2.75
N ILE A 375 -8.47 -8.42 -2.23
CA ILE A 375 -7.07 -8.55 -2.60
C ILE A 375 -6.97 -9.45 -3.82
N GLU A 376 -6.42 -8.94 -4.91
CA GLU A 376 -6.18 -9.70 -6.13
C GLU A 376 -4.74 -10.23 -6.17
N ILE A 377 -4.59 -11.52 -5.89
CA ILE A 377 -3.28 -12.19 -5.90
C ILE A 377 -3.01 -12.76 -7.28
N SER A 378 -2.03 -12.20 -7.98
CA SER A 378 -1.56 -12.78 -9.24
C SER A 378 -0.90 -14.14 -9.00
N LYS A 379 -1.23 -15.12 -9.86
CA LYS A 379 -0.62 -16.46 -9.86
C LYS A 379 0.26 -16.70 -11.10
N SER A 380 0.43 -15.66 -11.90
CA SER A 380 1.18 -15.69 -13.16
C SER A 380 2.06 -14.46 -13.37
N SER A 381 2.63 -13.88 -12.29
CA SER A 381 3.56 -12.74 -12.37
C SER A 381 4.86 -13.14 -13.07
N LYS A 382 4.90 -13.05 -14.41
CA LYS A 382 6.02 -13.51 -15.23
C LYS A 382 7.27 -12.65 -15.04
N ASP A 383 7.14 -11.38 -14.76
CA ASP A 383 8.24 -10.46 -14.41
C ASP A 383 8.96 -10.85 -13.13
N LEU A 384 8.20 -11.20 -12.09
CA LEU A 384 8.75 -11.66 -10.83
C LEU A 384 9.24 -13.11 -10.92
N PHE A 385 8.59 -13.91 -11.74
CA PHE A 385 9.07 -15.26 -12.05
C PHE A 385 10.44 -15.20 -12.76
N PHE A 386 10.60 -14.29 -13.72
CA PHE A 386 11.88 -13.98 -14.36
C PHE A 386 12.96 -13.64 -13.34
N HIS A 387 12.69 -12.68 -12.44
CA HIS A 387 13.60 -12.34 -11.35
C HIS A 387 13.96 -13.55 -10.47
N GLN A 388 12.97 -14.39 -10.10
CA GLN A 388 13.18 -15.52 -9.21
C GLN A 388 13.93 -16.69 -9.89
N ILE A 389 13.85 -16.83 -11.23
CA ILE A 389 14.71 -17.73 -11.99
C ILE A 389 16.17 -17.28 -11.81
N LEU A 390 16.48 -16.00 -12.10
CA LEU A 390 17.84 -15.45 -11.95
C LEU A 390 18.36 -15.57 -10.52
N SER A 391 17.53 -15.24 -9.52
CA SER A 391 17.90 -15.35 -8.11
C SER A 391 18.21 -16.81 -7.72
N THR A 392 17.45 -17.77 -8.24
CA THR A 392 17.66 -19.20 -7.97
C THR A 392 18.94 -19.70 -8.63
N VAL A 393 19.20 -19.34 -9.88
CA VAL A 393 20.42 -19.70 -10.60
C VAL A 393 21.65 -19.07 -9.93
N PHE A 394 21.56 -17.80 -9.54
CA PHE A 394 22.62 -17.11 -8.79
C PHE A 394 22.97 -17.82 -7.48
N SER A 395 21.94 -18.18 -6.71
CA SER A 395 22.09 -18.81 -5.39
C SER A 395 22.73 -20.21 -5.46
N GLU A 396 22.52 -20.95 -6.56
CA GLU A 396 22.97 -22.34 -6.74
C GLU A 396 24.25 -22.45 -7.61
N GLY A 397 24.60 -21.36 -8.32
CA GLY A 397 25.71 -21.29 -9.27
C GLY A 397 25.43 -22.06 -10.56
N SER A 398 25.03 -23.33 -10.48
CA SER A 398 24.59 -24.16 -11.60
C SER A 398 23.47 -25.09 -11.17
N ILE A 399 22.36 -25.09 -11.88
CA ILE A 399 21.17 -25.87 -11.55
C ILE A 399 20.41 -26.34 -12.79
N SER A 400 19.85 -27.54 -12.76
CA SER A 400 19.01 -28.04 -13.85
C SER A 400 17.74 -27.23 -14.02
N GLU A 401 17.39 -26.86 -15.27
CA GLU A 401 16.17 -26.14 -15.64
C GLU A 401 14.91 -26.78 -15.04
N LYS A 402 14.78 -28.09 -15.08
CA LYS A 402 13.64 -28.82 -14.51
C LYS A 402 13.51 -28.60 -12.98
N LYS A 403 14.67 -28.51 -12.29
CA LYS A 403 14.65 -28.22 -10.85
C LYS A 403 14.22 -26.80 -10.56
N VAL A 404 14.66 -25.82 -11.36
CA VAL A 404 14.23 -24.41 -11.22
C VAL A 404 12.73 -24.31 -11.39
N TYR A 405 12.18 -24.83 -12.50
CA TYR A 405 10.75 -24.82 -12.75
C TYR A 405 9.96 -25.48 -11.61
N LYS A 406 10.31 -26.72 -11.24
CA LYS A 406 9.61 -27.43 -10.15
C LYS A 406 9.62 -26.67 -8.84
N ARG A 407 10.73 -25.99 -8.51
CA ARG A 407 10.85 -25.19 -7.28
C ARG A 407 9.92 -24.00 -7.28
N LEU A 408 9.92 -23.22 -8.37
CA LEU A 408 9.15 -22.00 -8.48
C LEU A 408 7.64 -22.26 -8.71
N LYS A 409 7.30 -23.28 -9.50
CA LYS A 409 5.91 -23.72 -9.75
C LYS A 409 5.18 -24.12 -8.47
N ASN A 410 5.88 -24.58 -7.44
CA ASN A 410 5.31 -24.88 -6.13
C ASN A 410 4.94 -23.65 -5.31
N CYS A 411 5.31 -22.44 -5.74
CA CYS A 411 4.88 -21.20 -5.11
C CYS A 411 3.47 -20.85 -5.58
N TYR A 412 2.58 -20.45 -4.67
CA TYR A 412 1.20 -20.07 -5.01
C TYR A 412 1.15 -19.01 -6.09
N VAL A 413 1.99 -18.00 -5.98
CA VAL A 413 2.06 -16.84 -6.88
C VAL A 413 2.57 -17.17 -8.30
N PHE A 414 3.05 -18.38 -8.53
CA PHE A 414 3.50 -18.87 -9.83
C PHE A 414 2.75 -20.14 -10.27
N SER A 415 1.68 -20.50 -9.55
CA SER A 415 0.98 -21.76 -9.76
C SER A 415 0.26 -21.87 -11.11
N GLU A 416 0.01 -20.78 -11.82
CA GLU A 416 -0.63 -20.77 -13.14
C GLU A 416 0.38 -20.67 -14.29
N ILE A 417 1.67 -20.39 -14.03
CA ILE A 417 2.70 -20.35 -15.09
C ILE A 417 2.94 -21.77 -15.62
N SER A 418 2.66 -21.98 -16.90
CA SER A 418 2.86 -23.27 -17.57
C SER A 418 4.36 -23.60 -17.78
N PHE A 419 4.67 -24.83 -18.14
CA PHE A 419 6.04 -25.19 -18.53
C PHE A 419 6.44 -24.50 -19.85
N GLU A 420 5.51 -24.30 -20.76
CA GLU A 420 5.70 -23.56 -22.00
C GLU A 420 6.04 -22.07 -21.73
N ASP A 421 5.29 -21.39 -20.86
CA ASP A 421 5.63 -20.03 -20.43
C ASP A 421 7.05 -19.95 -19.85
N TYR A 422 7.41 -20.94 -19.03
CA TYR A 422 8.76 -21.00 -18.45
C TYR A 422 9.85 -21.18 -19.54
N GLN A 423 9.61 -22.03 -20.55
CA GLN A 423 10.56 -22.21 -21.65
C GLN A 423 10.72 -20.92 -22.46
N ASN A 424 9.61 -20.25 -22.79
CA ASN A 424 9.62 -18.96 -23.51
C ASN A 424 10.42 -17.89 -22.73
N LEU A 425 10.22 -17.80 -21.42
CA LEU A 425 11.00 -16.91 -20.57
C LEU A 425 12.48 -17.28 -20.52
N LEU A 426 12.79 -18.58 -20.46
CA LEU A 426 14.17 -19.07 -20.42
C LEU A 426 14.89 -18.80 -21.73
N ASP A 427 14.23 -19.02 -22.86
CA ASP A 427 14.78 -18.72 -24.18
C ASP A 427 15.09 -17.22 -24.32
N LYS A 428 14.20 -16.34 -23.82
CA LYS A 428 14.45 -14.89 -23.76
C LYS A 428 15.63 -14.54 -22.87
N MET A 429 15.79 -15.21 -21.72
CA MET A 429 16.94 -15.00 -20.83
C MET A 429 18.27 -15.43 -21.47
N VAL A 430 18.25 -16.50 -22.29
CA VAL A 430 19.42 -16.96 -23.05
C VAL A 430 19.73 -15.97 -24.18
N GLU A 431 18.72 -15.49 -24.92
CA GLU A 431 18.87 -14.43 -25.94
C GLU A 431 19.53 -13.17 -25.38
N LEU A 432 19.14 -12.78 -24.15
CA LEU A 432 19.69 -11.59 -23.44
C LEU A 432 21.06 -11.84 -22.79
N ASP A 433 21.64 -13.04 -22.93
CA ASP A 433 22.86 -13.47 -22.23
C ASP A 433 22.79 -13.24 -20.69
N PHE A 434 21.59 -13.38 -20.11
CA PHE A 434 21.41 -13.37 -18.65
C PHE A 434 21.59 -14.76 -18.06
N ILE A 435 21.33 -15.80 -18.84
CA ILE A 435 21.50 -17.21 -18.50
C ILE A 435 22.20 -17.94 -19.63
N ASN A 436 23.17 -18.77 -19.26
CA ASN A 436 23.75 -19.79 -20.13
C ASN A 436 23.10 -21.13 -19.84
N LYS A 437 22.80 -21.92 -20.90
CA LYS A 437 22.24 -23.26 -20.80
C LYS A 437 23.21 -24.25 -21.48
N ASP A 438 23.68 -25.23 -20.72
CA ASP A 438 24.55 -26.29 -21.26
C ASP A 438 23.74 -27.40 -21.97
N SER A 439 24.46 -28.31 -22.66
CA SER A 439 23.85 -29.44 -23.39
C SER A 439 23.09 -30.43 -22.50
N ARG A 440 23.26 -30.37 -21.17
CA ARG A 440 22.57 -31.23 -20.18
C ARG A 440 21.37 -30.49 -19.54
N GLY A 441 21.08 -29.26 -19.97
CA GLY A 441 20.02 -28.43 -19.44
C GLY A 441 20.35 -27.85 -18.07
N HIS A 442 21.62 -27.63 -17.74
CA HIS A 442 22.02 -26.86 -16.56
C HIS A 442 22.11 -25.37 -16.91
N LEU A 443 21.60 -24.56 -16.02
CA LEU A 443 21.58 -23.13 -16.13
C LEU A 443 22.65 -22.51 -15.23
N SER A 444 23.37 -21.53 -15.77
CA SER A 444 24.30 -20.66 -15.05
C SER A 444 24.08 -19.22 -15.50
N LEU A 445 24.60 -18.25 -14.75
CA LEU A 445 24.45 -16.85 -15.13
C LEU A 445 25.30 -16.53 -16.37
N GLY A 446 24.76 -15.66 -17.23
CA GLY A 446 25.43 -15.12 -18.41
C GLY A 446 26.20 -13.85 -18.11
N PHE A 447 26.95 -13.40 -19.12
CA PHE A 447 27.83 -12.24 -18.98
C PHE A 447 27.04 -10.93 -18.82
N ASP A 448 25.96 -10.74 -19.57
CA ASP A 448 25.18 -9.51 -19.54
C ASP A 448 24.38 -9.36 -18.22
N PHE A 449 24.07 -10.46 -17.52
CA PHE A 449 23.59 -10.41 -16.14
C PHE A 449 24.63 -9.75 -15.21
N GLU A 450 25.90 -10.13 -15.33
CA GLU A 450 26.97 -9.56 -14.50
C GLU A 450 27.21 -8.09 -14.82
N MET A 451 27.02 -7.67 -16.08
CA MET A 451 27.11 -6.26 -16.50
C MET A 451 25.93 -5.45 -15.98
N ALA A 452 24.71 -5.95 -16.09
CA ALA A 452 23.49 -5.26 -15.68
C ALA A 452 23.36 -5.15 -14.15
N PHE A 453 23.67 -6.25 -13.44
CA PHE A 453 23.44 -6.40 -12.00
C PHE A 453 24.71 -6.76 -11.21
N GLY A 454 25.90 -6.67 -11.78
CA GLY A 454 27.16 -7.02 -11.13
C GLY A 454 27.57 -6.09 -9.99
N ARG A 455 28.79 -6.26 -9.44
CA ARG A 455 29.28 -5.74 -8.16
C ARG A 455 28.87 -4.32 -7.77
N ARG A 456 28.70 -3.36 -8.70
CA ARG A 456 28.25 -1.99 -8.44
C ARG A 456 26.74 -1.83 -8.36
N ASN A 457 25.97 -2.69 -9.07
CA ASN A 457 24.51 -2.60 -9.20
C ASN A 457 23.77 -3.71 -8.45
N PHE A 458 24.46 -4.54 -7.69
CA PHE A 458 23.92 -5.72 -7.03
C PHE A 458 22.79 -5.38 -6.04
N MET A 459 22.89 -4.23 -5.37
CA MET A 459 21.82 -3.73 -4.50
C MET A 459 20.50 -3.53 -5.25
N ASN A 460 20.60 -3.22 -6.55
CA ASN A 460 19.43 -3.05 -7.41
C ASN A 460 18.76 -4.37 -7.79
N PHE A 461 19.43 -5.51 -7.67
CA PHE A 461 18.85 -6.82 -7.98
C PHE A 461 18.00 -7.38 -6.85
N TYR A 462 18.33 -7.12 -5.58
CA TYR A 462 17.56 -7.65 -4.43
C TYR A 462 16.17 -7.09 -4.28
N SER A 463 15.95 -5.87 -4.76
CA SER A 463 14.65 -5.20 -4.74
C SER A 463 14.01 -5.27 -6.10
N VAL A 464 12.78 -5.74 -6.17
CA VAL A 464 11.98 -5.78 -7.40
C VAL A 464 11.41 -4.41 -7.81
N PHE A 465 11.56 -3.39 -6.94
CA PHE A 465 11.09 -2.04 -7.24
C PHE A 465 12.07 -1.26 -8.10
N VAL A 466 11.52 -0.38 -8.94
CA VAL A 466 12.27 0.73 -9.51
C VAL A 466 12.51 1.72 -8.37
N PRO A 467 13.76 2.06 -8.02
CA PRO A 467 13.98 3.13 -7.06
C PRO A 467 13.39 4.42 -7.62
N SER A 468 12.63 5.15 -6.81
CA SER A 468 12.30 6.53 -7.16
C SER A 468 13.63 7.28 -7.29
N TYR A 469 13.89 7.85 -8.47
CA TYR A 469 15.03 8.73 -8.65
C TYR A 469 14.76 9.99 -7.84
N GLU A 470 15.50 10.17 -6.75
CA GLU A 470 15.38 11.32 -5.86
C GLU A 470 16.74 11.99 -5.74
N TYR A 471 16.72 13.32 -5.67
CA TYR A 471 17.89 14.10 -5.29
C TYR A 471 18.03 14.14 -3.78
N THR A 472 19.22 13.82 -3.28
CA THR A 472 19.57 13.91 -1.87
C THR A 472 19.77 15.36 -1.45
N ILE A 473 19.16 15.80 -0.34
CA ILE A 473 19.24 17.17 0.17
C ILE A 473 20.13 17.20 1.40
N LYS A 474 21.18 18.04 1.39
CA LYS A 474 22.13 18.18 2.51
C LYS A 474 22.35 19.63 2.91
N GLU A 475 22.36 19.90 4.23
CA GLU A 475 22.87 21.11 4.85
C GLU A 475 24.28 20.80 5.39
N GLY A 476 25.31 21.28 4.70
CA GLY A 476 26.70 20.90 5.01
C GLY A 476 26.93 19.38 4.89
N LYS A 477 27.17 18.71 6.02
CA LYS A 477 27.28 17.23 6.11
C LYS A 477 25.99 16.56 6.53
N LYS A 478 25.01 17.32 7.02
CA LYS A 478 23.73 16.78 7.54
C LYS A 478 22.79 16.46 6.41
N LEU A 479 22.26 15.23 6.39
CA LEU A 479 21.17 14.81 5.50
C LEU A 479 19.86 15.42 6.02
N ILE A 480 19.11 16.07 5.12
CA ILE A 480 17.81 16.67 5.44
C ILE A 480 16.68 15.79 4.93
N GLY A 481 16.85 15.19 3.74
CA GLY A 481 15.85 14.36 3.11
C GLY A 481 16.11 14.18 1.62
N SER A 482 15.04 13.97 0.85
CA SER A 482 15.11 13.81 -0.61
C SER A 482 14.00 14.58 -1.33
N LEU A 483 14.24 14.90 -2.61
CA LEU A 483 13.27 15.49 -3.53
C LEU A 483 13.14 14.63 -4.78
N ASP A 484 11.93 14.53 -5.28
CA ASP A 484 11.65 13.90 -6.57
C ASP A 484 12.41 14.59 -7.72
N VAL A 485 12.87 13.79 -8.69
CA VAL A 485 13.64 14.30 -9.85
C VAL A 485 12.88 15.39 -10.60
N ALA A 486 11.58 15.24 -10.80
CA ALA A 486 10.79 16.21 -11.55
C ALA A 486 10.74 17.58 -10.86
N PHE A 487 10.67 17.61 -9.52
CA PHE A 487 10.79 18.87 -8.77
C PHE A 487 12.24 19.36 -8.71
N ALA A 488 13.18 18.45 -8.45
CA ALA A 488 14.60 18.81 -8.34
C ALA A 488 15.16 19.42 -9.63
N THR A 489 14.68 18.98 -10.80
CA THR A 489 15.10 19.53 -12.11
C THR A 489 14.56 20.94 -12.40
N MET A 490 13.53 21.39 -11.66
CA MET A 490 13.03 22.77 -11.76
C MET A 490 13.76 23.73 -10.84
N LEU A 491 14.61 23.23 -9.92
CA LEU A 491 15.36 24.05 -9.02
C LEU A 491 16.65 24.56 -9.65
N GLU A 492 16.99 25.82 -9.36
CA GLU A 492 18.24 26.47 -9.70
C GLU A 492 18.95 26.91 -8.42
N VAL A 493 20.23 27.22 -8.49
CA VAL A 493 20.94 27.85 -7.38
C VAL A 493 20.26 29.17 -7.01
N GLY A 494 19.89 29.32 -5.74
CA GLY A 494 19.08 30.44 -5.24
C GLY A 494 17.58 30.10 -5.10
N SER A 495 17.08 29.03 -5.70
CA SER A 495 15.70 28.57 -5.50
C SER A 495 15.43 28.26 -4.04
N GLN A 496 14.21 28.54 -3.60
CA GLN A 496 13.76 28.30 -2.21
C GLN A 496 12.65 27.27 -2.18
N PHE A 497 12.61 26.44 -1.15
CA PHE A 497 11.54 25.45 -0.96
C PHE A 497 11.40 25.05 0.52
N ILE A 498 10.29 24.39 0.89
CA ILE A 498 10.07 23.86 2.23
C ILE A 498 10.31 22.34 2.21
N LEU A 499 11.06 21.84 3.20
CA LEU A 499 11.23 20.42 3.46
C LEU A 499 11.42 20.18 4.97
N GLY A 500 10.64 19.24 5.52
CA GLY A 500 10.63 18.99 6.95
C GLY A 500 10.06 20.14 7.76
N GLY A 501 9.14 20.94 7.17
CA GLY A 501 8.58 22.13 7.76
C GLY A 501 9.55 23.31 7.91
N LYS A 502 10.74 23.23 7.30
CA LYS A 502 11.75 24.28 7.35
C LYS A 502 12.04 24.83 5.97
N PRO A 503 12.23 26.15 5.84
CA PRO A 503 12.60 26.78 4.58
C PRO A 503 14.08 26.57 4.26
N TRP A 504 14.34 26.25 2.99
CA TRP A 504 15.67 25.96 2.46
C TRP A 504 15.92 26.76 1.18
N LYS A 505 17.16 27.22 1.01
CA LYS A 505 17.66 27.85 -0.19
C LYS A 505 18.73 26.98 -0.83
N VAL A 506 18.62 26.74 -2.13
CA VAL A 506 19.58 25.96 -2.90
C VAL A 506 20.88 26.75 -3.08
N VAL A 507 21.99 26.17 -2.64
CA VAL A 507 23.32 26.75 -2.81
C VAL A 507 24.18 26.03 -3.84
N PHE A 508 23.87 24.74 -4.11
CA PHE A 508 24.62 23.94 -5.08
C PHE A 508 23.79 22.74 -5.56
N ILE A 509 23.85 22.41 -6.85
CA ILE A 509 23.21 21.24 -7.46
C ILE A 509 24.27 20.42 -8.18
N ASP A 510 24.39 19.16 -7.79
CA ASP A 510 25.16 18.12 -8.46
C ASP A 510 24.22 17.16 -9.16
N LYS A 511 24.19 17.22 -10.50
CA LYS A 511 23.32 16.38 -11.31
C LYS A 511 23.83 14.94 -11.44
N ASP A 512 25.14 14.76 -11.40
CA ASP A 512 25.77 13.44 -11.57
C ASP A 512 25.59 12.59 -10.31
N ASP A 513 25.77 13.19 -9.12
CA ASP A 513 25.57 12.53 -7.85
C ASP A 513 24.13 12.66 -7.31
N SER A 514 23.21 13.27 -8.06
CA SER A 514 21.84 13.56 -7.62
C SER A 514 21.79 14.19 -6.23
N LEU A 515 22.60 15.24 -6.02
CA LEU A 515 22.79 15.91 -4.74
C LEU A 515 22.46 17.41 -4.84
N ILE A 516 21.64 17.91 -3.91
CA ILE A 516 21.36 19.33 -3.73
C ILE A 516 21.88 19.75 -2.33
N ARG A 517 22.72 20.77 -2.29
CA ARG A 517 23.14 21.39 -1.04
C ARG A 517 22.31 22.64 -0.78
N VAL A 518 21.88 22.78 0.46
CA VAL A 518 20.99 23.85 0.90
C VAL A 518 21.51 24.54 2.15
N GLU A 519 21.06 25.77 2.38
CA GLU A 519 21.21 26.51 3.63
C GLU A 519 19.83 26.94 4.13
N LYS A 520 19.71 27.24 5.44
CA LYS A 520 18.46 27.75 6.01
C LYS A 520 18.15 29.11 5.45
N GLU A 521 16.90 29.30 5.05
CA GLU A 521 16.40 30.59 4.56
C GLU A 521 15.28 31.08 5.46
N PRO A 522 15.45 32.22 6.12
CA PRO A 522 14.41 32.78 6.99
C PRO A 522 13.27 33.51 6.25
N SER A 523 13.34 33.63 4.91
CA SER A 523 12.35 34.38 4.12
C SER A 523 11.07 33.59 3.83
N PRO A 524 9.88 34.24 3.77
CA PRO A 524 8.60 33.56 3.59
C PRO A 524 8.20 33.24 2.14
N ASP A 525 9.00 33.53 1.12
CA ASP A 525 8.66 33.30 -0.28
C ASP A 525 9.05 31.91 -0.75
N LEU A 526 8.25 30.86 -0.35
CA LEU A 526 8.66 29.50 -0.54
C LEU A 526 7.58 28.61 -1.15
N ASP A 527 7.95 27.89 -2.21
CA ASP A 527 7.17 26.80 -2.76
C ASP A 527 7.42 25.49 -2.00
N ALA A 528 6.36 24.76 -1.63
CA ALA A 528 6.52 23.41 -1.14
C ALA A 528 6.97 22.48 -2.28
N PRO A 529 7.84 21.51 -2.01
CA PRO A 529 8.28 20.55 -3.02
C PRO A 529 7.09 19.88 -3.73
N ARG A 530 7.21 19.68 -5.04
CA ARG A 530 6.22 18.96 -5.83
C ARG A 530 6.69 17.52 -6.01
N TRP A 531 5.95 16.58 -5.40
CA TRP A 531 6.12 15.16 -5.69
C TRP A 531 5.04 14.74 -6.68
N TYR A 532 5.45 14.17 -7.79
CA TYR A 532 4.55 13.42 -8.64
C TYR A 532 4.31 12.07 -7.95
N ALA A 533 3.40 12.06 -6.97
CA ALA A 533 2.88 10.82 -6.44
C ALA A 533 1.72 10.42 -7.36
N ASP A 534 1.86 9.30 -8.03
CA ASP A 534 0.71 8.57 -8.55
C ASP A 534 -0.11 8.14 -7.33
N GLY A 535 -1.14 8.92 -7.01
CA GLY A 535 -2.10 8.51 -5.99
C GLY A 535 -2.74 7.20 -6.45
N ALA A 536 -2.95 6.26 -5.54
CA ALA A 536 -3.70 5.06 -5.86
C ALA A 536 -5.01 5.44 -6.55
N PRO A 537 -5.41 4.77 -7.65
CA PRO A 537 -6.65 5.05 -8.34
C PRO A 537 -7.84 4.83 -7.41
N LEU A 538 -8.92 5.60 -7.61
CA LEU A 538 -10.16 5.38 -6.86
C LEU A 538 -10.78 4.04 -7.31
N THR A 539 -11.12 3.20 -6.34
CA THR A 539 -11.63 1.86 -6.61
C THR A 539 -13.04 1.89 -7.23
N TYR A 540 -13.39 0.80 -7.91
CA TYR A 540 -14.73 0.60 -8.47
C TYR A 540 -15.81 0.68 -7.39
N GLU A 541 -15.60 0.05 -6.24
CA GLU A 541 -16.54 -0.03 -5.13
C GLU A 541 -16.89 1.35 -4.56
N ILE A 542 -15.87 2.19 -4.35
CA ILE A 542 -16.07 3.56 -3.85
C ILE A 542 -16.80 4.39 -4.91
N SER A 543 -16.38 4.31 -6.17
CA SER A 543 -17.00 5.04 -7.27
C SER A 543 -18.47 4.66 -7.45
N ARG A 544 -18.80 3.36 -7.42
CA ARG A 544 -20.19 2.88 -7.50
C ARG A 544 -21.01 3.28 -6.27
N LYS A 545 -20.40 3.28 -5.07
CA LYS A 545 -21.08 3.75 -3.86
C LYS A 545 -21.41 5.25 -3.94
N VAL A 546 -20.54 6.06 -4.54
CA VAL A 546 -20.86 7.49 -4.84
C VAL A 546 -22.09 7.57 -5.76
N TYR A 547 -22.17 6.73 -6.79
CA TYR A 547 -23.35 6.67 -7.67
C TYR A 547 -24.62 6.28 -6.91
N ASP A 548 -24.53 5.29 -6.03
CA ASP A 548 -25.66 4.88 -5.18
C ASP A 548 -26.14 6.02 -4.27
N ILE A 549 -25.22 6.78 -3.67
CA ILE A 549 -25.55 7.96 -2.84
C ILE A 549 -26.34 9.00 -3.63
N LEU A 550 -26.00 9.18 -4.91
CA LEU A 550 -26.66 10.16 -5.79
C LEU A 550 -28.01 9.68 -6.32
N THR A 551 -28.23 8.36 -6.45
CA THR A 551 -29.36 7.79 -7.20
C THR A 551 -30.42 7.11 -6.33
N VAL A 552 -30.02 6.61 -5.16
CA VAL A 552 -30.92 5.94 -4.22
C VAL A 552 -31.34 6.95 -3.12
N LYS A 553 -32.50 6.73 -2.49
CA LYS A 553 -32.91 7.55 -1.35
C LYS A 553 -31.84 7.49 -0.27
N PHE A 554 -31.22 8.62 0.01
CA PHE A 554 -30.16 8.71 1.02
C PHE A 554 -30.72 8.43 2.41
N ASP A 555 -30.01 7.62 3.19
CA ASP A 555 -30.42 7.26 4.55
C ASP A 555 -30.12 8.39 5.53
N ASP A 556 -31.17 8.94 6.15
CA ASP A 556 -31.08 10.07 7.08
C ASP A 556 -30.14 9.81 8.25
N ARG A 557 -29.86 8.55 8.59
CA ARG A 557 -28.91 8.18 9.64
C ARG A 557 -27.50 8.66 9.38
N PHE A 558 -27.12 8.91 8.13
CA PHE A 558 -25.78 9.36 7.76
C PHE A 558 -25.62 10.88 7.78
N TYR A 559 -26.73 11.66 7.76
CA TYR A 559 -26.68 13.12 7.87
C TYR A 559 -26.01 13.63 9.15
N LYS A 560 -26.02 12.83 10.22
CA LYS A 560 -25.35 13.19 11.48
C LYS A 560 -23.82 13.28 11.37
N TRP A 561 -23.24 12.67 10.35
CA TRP A 561 -21.80 12.75 10.12
C TRP A 561 -21.37 14.04 9.43
N LEU A 562 -22.29 14.76 8.78
CA LEU A 562 -22.01 15.91 7.95
C LEU A 562 -22.17 17.23 8.76
N ASP A 563 -21.28 18.17 8.54
CA ASP A 563 -21.51 19.58 8.91
C ASP A 563 -22.52 20.24 7.95
N LEU A 564 -22.91 21.49 8.22
CA LEU A 564 -23.92 22.19 7.41
C LEU A 564 -23.50 22.33 5.95
N LYS A 565 -22.27 22.77 5.69
CA LYS A 565 -21.78 22.96 4.32
C LYS A 565 -21.72 21.65 3.53
N SER A 566 -21.30 20.55 4.19
CA SER A 566 -21.29 19.24 3.57
C SER A 566 -22.70 18.72 3.27
N LYS A 567 -23.68 19.00 4.13
CA LYS A 567 -25.10 18.70 3.87
C LYS A 567 -25.65 19.47 2.69
N ASP A 568 -25.38 20.77 2.64
CA ASP A 568 -25.83 21.64 1.55
C ASP A 568 -25.26 21.14 0.20
N PHE A 569 -23.96 20.77 0.18
CA PHE A 569 -23.36 20.22 -1.02
C PHE A 569 -23.96 18.85 -1.42
N LEU A 570 -24.17 17.95 -0.45
CA LEU A 570 -24.79 16.66 -0.72
C LEU A 570 -26.17 16.82 -1.37
N ASN A 571 -27.02 17.69 -0.78
CA ASN A 571 -28.36 17.95 -1.31
C ASN A 571 -28.29 18.55 -2.72
N TYR A 572 -27.40 19.50 -2.95
CA TYR A 572 -27.15 20.09 -4.26
C TYR A 572 -26.72 19.03 -5.29
N ALA A 573 -25.78 18.14 -4.92
CA ALA A 573 -25.31 17.08 -5.82
C ALA A 573 -26.41 16.07 -6.17
N ILE A 574 -27.24 15.67 -5.21
CA ILE A 574 -28.40 14.79 -5.42
C ILE A 574 -29.44 15.45 -6.33
N GLU A 575 -29.73 16.73 -6.13
CA GLU A 575 -30.64 17.49 -7.00
C GLU A 575 -30.13 17.54 -8.44
N LYS A 576 -28.84 17.86 -8.63
CA LYS A 576 -28.21 17.87 -9.96
C LYS A 576 -28.19 16.50 -10.61
N ALA A 577 -27.94 15.44 -9.86
CA ALA A 577 -28.02 14.07 -10.39
C ALA A 577 -29.46 13.73 -10.87
N ARG A 578 -30.48 14.15 -10.13
CA ARG A 578 -31.90 13.98 -10.54
C ARG A 578 -32.24 14.78 -11.80
N GLU A 579 -31.82 16.04 -11.88
CA GLU A 579 -31.99 16.86 -13.08
C GLU A 579 -31.38 16.21 -14.32
N ASN A 580 -30.23 15.53 -14.15
CA ASN A 580 -29.54 14.78 -15.20
C ASN A 580 -30.01 13.31 -15.32
N LYS A 581 -31.17 12.98 -14.77
CA LYS A 581 -31.82 11.66 -14.87
C LYS A 581 -30.97 10.49 -14.36
N PHE A 582 -30.06 10.72 -13.43
CA PHE A 582 -29.29 9.66 -12.80
C PHE A 582 -30.23 8.74 -12.00
N ARG A 583 -30.17 7.45 -12.25
CA ARG A 583 -31.01 6.41 -11.61
C ARG A 583 -30.22 5.12 -11.48
N LYS A 584 -30.52 4.32 -10.47
CA LYS A 584 -29.95 3.00 -10.33
C LYS A 584 -30.20 2.15 -11.59
N GLY A 585 -29.17 1.46 -12.07
CA GLY A 585 -29.21 0.64 -13.28
C GLY A 585 -29.15 1.45 -14.59
N ILE A 586 -28.86 2.75 -14.53
CA ILE A 586 -28.73 3.61 -15.71
C ILE A 586 -27.30 4.16 -15.76
N VAL A 587 -26.73 4.27 -16.96
CA VAL A 587 -25.53 5.03 -17.26
C VAL A 587 -25.93 6.25 -18.09
N PRO A 588 -25.92 7.47 -17.52
CA PRO A 588 -26.25 8.68 -18.25
C PRO A 588 -25.17 9.02 -19.27
N VAL A 589 -25.59 9.39 -20.48
CA VAL A 589 -24.72 9.81 -21.59
C VAL A 589 -25.13 11.17 -22.08
N HIS A 590 -24.20 12.09 -22.16
CA HIS A 590 -24.40 13.39 -22.78
C HIS A 590 -23.61 13.49 -24.09
N ILE A 591 -24.33 13.78 -25.18
CA ILE A 591 -23.76 14.00 -26.51
C ILE A 591 -23.98 15.46 -26.90
N ASN A 592 -22.90 16.23 -26.90
CA ASN A 592 -22.95 17.62 -27.34
C ASN A 592 -22.62 17.69 -28.85
N LYS A 593 -23.67 17.74 -29.67
CA LYS A 593 -23.54 17.78 -31.13
C LYS A 593 -22.80 19.03 -31.65
N LYS A 594 -22.82 20.15 -30.91
CA LYS A 594 -22.10 21.39 -31.35
C LYS A 594 -20.59 21.27 -31.22
N SER A 595 -20.11 20.53 -30.22
CA SER A 595 -18.68 20.37 -29.94
C SER A 595 -18.17 18.96 -30.23
N ASN A 596 -19.02 18.06 -30.72
CA ASN A 596 -18.77 16.63 -30.91
C ASN A 596 -18.12 15.98 -29.65
N THR A 597 -18.65 16.36 -28.50
CA THR A 597 -18.14 15.83 -27.20
C THR A 597 -19.13 14.81 -26.65
N VAL A 598 -18.62 13.63 -26.34
CA VAL A 598 -19.36 12.58 -25.63
C VAL A 598 -18.86 12.50 -24.20
N ARG A 599 -19.80 12.37 -23.25
CA ARG A 599 -19.49 12.11 -21.84
C ARG A 599 -20.39 11.01 -21.30
N ILE A 600 -19.77 9.95 -20.75
CA ILE A 600 -20.44 8.75 -20.27
C ILE A 600 -20.20 8.64 -18.76
N TYR A 601 -21.25 8.78 -17.96
CA TYR A 601 -21.18 8.78 -16.49
C TYR A 601 -21.28 7.37 -15.92
N THR A 602 -20.19 6.65 -15.94
CA THR A 602 -20.08 5.25 -15.53
C THR A 602 -19.94 5.04 -14.03
N PHE A 603 -19.20 5.92 -13.35
CA PHE A 603 -18.73 5.72 -11.96
C PHE A 603 -18.04 4.37 -11.78
N ALA A 604 -17.20 3.98 -12.74
CA ALA A 604 -16.54 2.68 -12.79
C ALA A 604 -15.08 2.67 -12.31
N GLY A 605 -14.59 3.80 -11.78
CA GLY A 605 -13.19 3.94 -11.39
C GLY A 605 -12.28 4.31 -12.57
N ASP A 606 -11.04 4.67 -12.24
CA ASP A 606 -10.10 5.22 -13.24
C ASP A 606 -9.76 4.23 -14.35
N LYS A 607 -9.43 2.97 -13.99
CA LYS A 607 -8.96 1.96 -14.96
C LYS A 607 -10.04 1.53 -15.96
N ALA A 608 -11.28 1.36 -15.48
CA ALA A 608 -12.39 0.99 -16.36
C ALA A 608 -12.79 2.11 -17.30
N ASN A 609 -12.79 3.36 -16.83
CA ASN A 609 -13.10 4.52 -17.64
C ASN A 609 -12.00 4.82 -18.66
N ASN A 610 -10.73 4.63 -18.31
CA ASN A 610 -9.64 4.72 -19.26
C ASN A 610 -9.78 3.68 -20.39
N LEU A 611 -10.07 2.43 -20.03
CA LEU A 611 -10.32 1.37 -21.01
C LEU A 611 -11.49 1.72 -21.95
N LEU A 612 -12.60 2.21 -21.38
CA LEU A 612 -13.77 2.61 -22.18
C LEU A 612 -13.42 3.67 -23.22
N VAL A 613 -12.64 4.69 -22.86
CA VAL A 613 -12.17 5.72 -23.80
C VAL A 613 -11.34 5.10 -24.92
N LYS A 614 -10.45 4.15 -24.61
CA LYS A 614 -9.60 3.49 -25.62
C LYS A 614 -10.41 2.61 -26.56
N ILE A 615 -11.46 1.93 -26.06
CA ILE A 615 -12.39 1.20 -26.93
C ILE A 615 -13.10 2.15 -27.91
N PHE A 616 -13.60 3.30 -27.45
CA PHE A 616 -14.19 4.28 -28.35
C PHE A 616 -13.21 4.81 -29.39
N ASN A 617 -11.93 5.00 -29.00
CA ASN A 617 -10.90 5.44 -29.94
C ASN A 617 -10.64 4.44 -31.08
N MET A 618 -10.72 3.16 -30.77
CA MET A 618 -10.57 2.09 -31.77
C MET A 618 -11.61 2.19 -32.89
N TYR A 619 -12.85 2.59 -32.57
CA TYR A 619 -13.97 2.62 -33.54
C TYR A 619 -14.24 3.99 -34.17
N TYR A 620 -13.91 5.09 -33.48
CA TYR A 620 -14.40 6.42 -33.82
C TYR A 620 -13.33 7.55 -33.95
N ASP A 621 -12.04 7.21 -33.95
CA ASP A 621 -10.92 8.18 -34.02
C ASP A 621 -11.13 9.34 -33.05
N THR A 622 -11.10 9.03 -31.74
CA THR A 622 -11.34 10.01 -30.70
C THR A 622 -10.14 10.91 -30.44
N PHE A 623 -10.37 12.12 -29.97
CA PHE A 623 -9.34 13.05 -29.53
C PHE A 623 -9.79 13.84 -28.30
N ARG A 624 -8.86 14.51 -27.59
CA ARG A 624 -9.11 15.17 -26.31
C ARG A 624 -9.76 14.22 -25.32
N GLU A 625 -9.19 13.04 -25.27
CA GLU A 625 -9.62 11.98 -24.35
C GLU A 625 -9.36 12.40 -22.91
N PHE A 626 -10.33 12.16 -22.06
CA PHE A 626 -10.24 12.44 -20.63
C PHE A 626 -11.07 11.42 -19.84
N SER A 627 -10.48 10.81 -18.85
CA SER A 627 -11.20 9.93 -17.94
C SER A 627 -10.99 10.36 -16.48
N THR A 628 -12.00 10.15 -15.69
CA THR A 628 -11.98 10.29 -14.23
C THR A 628 -12.57 9.02 -13.63
N PRO A 629 -12.51 8.80 -12.32
CA PRO A 629 -13.22 7.66 -11.71
C PRO A 629 -14.72 7.64 -11.96
N PHE A 630 -15.32 8.75 -12.37
CA PHE A 630 -16.76 8.96 -12.44
C PHE A 630 -17.31 8.99 -13.85
N TYR A 631 -16.51 9.37 -14.82
CA TYR A 631 -16.93 9.44 -16.22
C TYR A 631 -15.78 9.28 -17.20
N ALA A 632 -16.11 8.81 -18.39
CA ALA A 632 -15.27 8.87 -19.59
C ALA A 632 -15.75 10.01 -20.49
N SER A 633 -14.84 10.80 -21.10
CA SER A 633 -15.18 11.88 -22.02
C SER A 633 -14.15 11.96 -23.14
N PHE A 634 -14.63 12.22 -24.36
CA PHE A 634 -13.80 12.36 -25.55
C PHE A 634 -14.50 13.21 -26.59
N LYS A 635 -13.76 13.70 -27.58
CA LYS A 635 -14.26 14.29 -28.78
C LYS A 635 -14.06 13.36 -29.97
N THR A 636 -14.94 13.45 -30.97
CA THR A 636 -14.83 12.70 -32.22
C THR A 636 -14.83 13.61 -33.40
N ARG A 637 -14.26 13.14 -34.52
CA ARG A 637 -14.35 13.86 -35.81
C ARG A 637 -15.68 13.61 -36.50
N GLN A 638 -16.32 12.49 -36.22
CA GLN A 638 -17.63 12.10 -36.72
C GLN A 638 -18.71 12.52 -35.72
N GLU A 639 -19.93 12.81 -36.20
CA GLU A 639 -21.06 12.98 -35.31
C GLU A 639 -21.48 11.58 -34.80
N LEU A 640 -21.53 11.44 -33.47
CA LEU A 640 -22.07 10.23 -32.81
C LEU A 640 -23.47 10.51 -32.33
N ASP A 641 -24.28 9.47 -32.37
CA ASP A 641 -25.58 9.44 -31.70
C ASP A 641 -25.61 8.43 -30.53
N ILE A 642 -26.76 8.32 -29.88
CA ILE A 642 -26.89 7.43 -28.72
C ILE A 642 -26.76 5.96 -29.14
N GLN A 643 -27.16 5.61 -30.35
CA GLN A 643 -27.10 4.25 -30.87
C GLN A 643 -25.65 3.77 -31.03
N ASP A 644 -24.77 4.67 -31.43
CA ASP A 644 -23.33 4.39 -31.53
C ASP A 644 -22.74 4.05 -30.17
N VAL A 645 -23.13 4.82 -29.14
CA VAL A 645 -22.69 4.58 -27.76
C VAL A 645 -23.27 3.27 -27.22
N GLU A 646 -24.54 2.99 -27.47
CA GLU A 646 -25.20 1.74 -27.10
C GLU A 646 -24.55 0.52 -27.76
N ASN A 647 -24.22 0.60 -29.04
CA ASN A 647 -23.55 -0.47 -29.78
C ASN A 647 -22.21 -0.85 -29.16
N ILE A 648 -21.39 0.10 -28.76
CA ILE A 648 -20.13 -0.18 -28.07
C ILE A 648 -20.40 -0.74 -26.67
N PHE A 649 -21.25 -0.07 -25.89
CA PHE A 649 -21.45 -0.38 -24.47
C PHE A 649 -22.00 -1.78 -24.25
N TYR A 650 -23.02 -2.20 -25.00
CA TYR A 650 -23.62 -3.51 -24.86
C TYR A 650 -22.78 -4.66 -25.45
N ASN A 651 -21.83 -4.34 -26.32
CA ASN A 651 -20.91 -5.32 -26.93
C ASN A 651 -19.52 -5.34 -26.27
N ILE A 652 -19.30 -4.63 -25.17
CA ILE A 652 -17.97 -4.51 -24.49
C ILE A 652 -17.33 -5.89 -24.26
N GLU A 653 -18.09 -6.89 -23.79
CA GLU A 653 -17.55 -8.24 -23.54
C GLU A 653 -17.07 -8.91 -24.83
N SER A 654 -17.81 -8.78 -25.93
CA SER A 654 -17.44 -9.33 -27.24
C SER A 654 -16.22 -8.59 -27.80
N ILE A 655 -16.22 -7.26 -27.68
CA ILE A 655 -15.10 -6.41 -28.11
C ILE A 655 -13.82 -6.77 -27.36
N LEU A 656 -13.87 -6.93 -26.04
CA LEU A 656 -12.69 -7.25 -25.22
C LEU A 656 -12.18 -8.68 -25.39
N ASN A 657 -12.98 -9.57 -25.99
CA ASN A 657 -12.57 -10.94 -26.34
C ASN A 657 -12.08 -11.05 -27.80
N ASP A 658 -12.08 -9.95 -28.57
CA ASP A 658 -11.61 -9.92 -29.94
C ASP A 658 -10.07 -9.76 -29.94
N PRO A 659 -9.34 -10.63 -30.66
CA PRO A 659 -7.88 -10.49 -30.79
C PRO A 659 -7.43 -9.17 -31.37
N GLU A 660 -8.19 -8.53 -32.28
CA GLU A 660 -7.86 -7.21 -32.85
C GLU A 660 -7.89 -6.11 -31.76
N THR A 661 -8.79 -6.24 -30.78
CA THR A 661 -8.84 -5.32 -29.64
C THR A 661 -7.60 -5.45 -28.75
N ASP A 662 -7.15 -6.67 -28.48
CA ASP A 662 -5.91 -6.89 -27.71
C ASP A 662 -4.68 -6.34 -28.46
N GLU A 663 -4.58 -6.52 -29.77
CA GLU A 663 -3.52 -5.96 -30.60
C GLU A 663 -3.54 -4.42 -30.56
N TYR A 664 -4.70 -3.79 -30.80
CA TYR A 664 -4.86 -2.34 -30.72
C TYR A 664 -4.50 -1.76 -29.36
N LEU A 665 -5.01 -2.34 -28.27
CA LEU A 665 -4.70 -1.86 -26.91
C LEU A 665 -3.23 -2.04 -26.58
N SER A 666 -2.57 -3.10 -27.09
CA SER A 666 -1.15 -3.34 -26.88
C SER A 666 -0.26 -2.29 -27.53
N GLU A 667 -0.61 -1.81 -28.71
CA GLU A 667 0.09 -0.69 -29.37
C GLU A 667 0.00 0.61 -28.56
N LEU A 668 -1.13 0.84 -27.86
CA LEU A 668 -1.36 2.05 -27.05
C LEU A 668 -0.60 2.04 -25.71
N VAL A 669 -0.24 0.85 -25.22
CA VAL A 669 0.36 0.66 -23.90
C VAL A 669 1.83 1.10 -23.84
N GLY A 670 2.28 2.13 -24.43
CA GLY A 670 3.63 2.68 -24.43
C GLY A 670 4.62 2.19 -23.35
N LYS A 671 5.69 2.88 -23.09
CA LYS A 671 6.68 2.52 -22.05
C LYS A 671 6.12 2.81 -20.65
N PHE A 672 5.54 1.80 -20.02
CA PHE A 672 5.12 1.83 -18.62
C PHE A 672 6.03 0.92 -17.78
N TYR A 673 6.56 1.41 -16.68
CA TYR A 673 7.45 0.65 -15.81
C TYR A 673 6.79 0.46 -14.44
N LYS A 674 6.41 -0.79 -14.10
CA LYS A 674 6.00 -1.16 -12.75
C LYS A 674 7.19 -1.65 -11.92
N ASN A 675 8.04 -2.48 -12.55
CA ASN A 675 9.28 -2.96 -11.95
C ASN A 675 10.39 -3.09 -13.01
N LYS A 676 11.60 -3.46 -12.56
CA LYS A 676 12.80 -3.51 -13.40
C LYS A 676 12.81 -4.62 -14.44
N PHE A 677 12.00 -5.65 -14.25
CA PHE A 677 12.08 -6.88 -15.03
C PHE A 677 11.06 -6.96 -16.14
N ILE A 678 10.07 -6.08 -16.15
CA ILE A 678 9.00 -6.07 -17.15
C ILE A 678 9.53 -5.93 -18.59
N ASN A 679 10.57 -5.11 -18.79
CA ASN A 679 11.14 -4.86 -20.11
C ASN A 679 12.08 -5.99 -20.62
N TYR A 680 12.36 -6.99 -19.80
CA TYR A 680 13.12 -8.16 -20.19
C TYR A 680 12.23 -9.35 -20.58
N LEU A 681 10.91 -9.20 -20.46
CA LEU A 681 9.95 -10.22 -20.82
C LEU A 681 9.86 -10.39 -22.35
N PRO A 682 9.40 -11.55 -22.84
CA PRO A 682 8.88 -11.64 -24.20
C PRO A 682 7.80 -10.59 -24.44
N GLU A 683 7.76 -9.99 -25.61
CA GLU A 683 6.89 -8.86 -25.95
C GLU A 683 5.42 -9.09 -25.59
N LYS A 684 4.89 -10.28 -25.88
CA LYS A 684 3.52 -10.65 -25.51
C LYS A 684 3.28 -10.59 -24.00
N ASP A 685 4.21 -11.15 -23.22
CA ASP A 685 4.08 -11.18 -21.74
C ASP A 685 4.21 -9.79 -21.11
N GLU A 686 5.08 -8.94 -21.71
CA GLU A 686 5.22 -7.54 -21.33
C GLU A 686 3.90 -6.78 -21.55
N ILE A 687 3.29 -6.96 -22.71
CA ILE A 687 2.03 -6.33 -23.09
C ILE A 687 0.90 -6.80 -22.19
N ASP A 688 0.73 -8.11 -22.00
CA ASP A 688 -0.32 -8.69 -21.15
C ASP A 688 -0.26 -8.13 -19.71
N LEU A 689 0.95 -8.01 -19.17
CA LEU A 689 1.14 -7.46 -17.82
C LEU A 689 0.79 -5.98 -17.76
N LYS A 690 1.22 -5.18 -18.75
CA LYS A 690 0.88 -3.75 -18.83
C LYS A 690 -0.62 -3.53 -18.99
N MET A 691 -1.29 -4.34 -19.80
CA MET A 691 -2.75 -4.31 -19.98
C MET A 691 -3.48 -4.52 -18.65
N HIS A 692 -3.08 -5.54 -17.91
CA HIS A 692 -3.67 -5.82 -16.58
C HIS A 692 -3.47 -4.67 -15.58
N LEU A 693 -2.34 -3.97 -15.67
CA LEU A 693 -2.03 -2.85 -14.78
C LEU A 693 -2.83 -1.59 -15.08
N LEU A 694 -3.09 -1.32 -16.35
CA LEU A 694 -3.69 -0.07 -16.82
C LEU A 694 -5.20 -0.14 -16.96
N PHE A 695 -5.80 -1.33 -17.13
CA PHE A 695 -7.19 -1.50 -17.50
C PHE A 695 -7.92 -2.46 -16.56
N ASP A 696 -9.18 -2.17 -16.31
CA ASP A 696 -10.10 -3.02 -15.54
C ASP A 696 -11.19 -3.58 -16.46
N LYS A 697 -10.85 -4.66 -17.17
CA LYS A 697 -11.77 -5.35 -18.08
C LYS A 697 -12.99 -5.92 -17.34
N LYS A 698 -12.78 -6.54 -16.17
CA LYS A 698 -13.81 -7.22 -15.38
C LYS A 698 -14.95 -6.28 -14.96
N ASN A 699 -14.58 -5.17 -14.33
CA ASN A 699 -15.58 -4.22 -13.84
C ASN A 699 -16.29 -3.45 -14.96
N LEU A 700 -15.60 -3.22 -16.09
CA LEU A 700 -16.22 -2.61 -17.25
C LEU A 700 -17.27 -3.53 -17.90
N VAL A 701 -16.99 -4.84 -18.01
CA VAL A 701 -17.95 -5.84 -18.48
C VAL A 701 -19.15 -5.96 -17.52
N ASN A 702 -18.91 -6.03 -16.22
CA ASN A 702 -20.00 -6.08 -15.23
C ASN A 702 -20.90 -4.84 -15.33
N LEU A 703 -20.30 -3.66 -15.48
CA LEU A 703 -21.04 -2.42 -15.65
C LEU A 703 -21.99 -2.48 -16.86
N SER A 704 -21.50 -2.95 -18.00
CA SER A 704 -22.29 -3.03 -19.24
C SER A 704 -23.45 -4.03 -19.15
N LYS A 705 -23.27 -5.13 -18.42
CA LYS A 705 -24.31 -6.14 -18.20
C LYS A 705 -25.40 -5.69 -17.23
N GLU A 706 -25.03 -4.91 -16.24
CA GLU A 706 -25.93 -4.52 -15.14
C GLU A 706 -26.69 -3.22 -15.38
N ASN A 707 -26.31 -2.43 -16.38
CA ASN A 707 -26.86 -1.09 -16.59
C ASN A 707 -27.29 -0.87 -18.02
N SER A 708 -28.28 0.02 -18.18
CA SER A 708 -28.74 0.53 -19.46
C SER A 708 -28.27 1.96 -19.71
N ILE A 709 -28.09 2.33 -20.96
CA ILE A 709 -27.71 3.69 -21.36
C ILE A 709 -28.94 4.59 -21.43
N LEU A 710 -28.78 5.85 -21.05
CA LEU A 710 -29.79 6.89 -21.20
C LEU A 710 -29.15 8.21 -21.64
N GLU A 711 -29.60 8.71 -22.80
CA GLU A 711 -29.19 10.04 -23.26
C GLU A 711 -29.82 11.14 -22.38
N ILE A 712 -28.97 12.09 -21.94
CA ILE A 712 -29.38 13.29 -21.22
C ILE A 712 -29.16 14.53 -22.10
N GLN A 713 -30.18 15.42 -22.11
CA GLN A 713 -30.18 16.58 -23.00
C GLN A 713 -29.33 17.75 -22.50
N LYS A 714 -29.08 17.81 -21.20
CA LYS A 714 -28.27 18.86 -20.56
C LYS A 714 -27.28 18.19 -19.61
N ASP A 715 -26.06 18.67 -19.62
CA ASP A 715 -25.00 18.22 -18.73
C ASP A 715 -24.65 19.33 -17.74
N ASN A 716 -25.40 19.40 -16.65
CA ASN A 716 -25.11 20.29 -15.52
C ASN A 716 -24.34 19.55 -14.41
N PHE A 717 -24.14 18.22 -14.53
CA PHE A 717 -23.48 17.40 -13.52
C PHE A 717 -21.95 17.43 -13.66
N GLY A 718 -21.42 17.67 -14.86
CA GLY A 718 -19.99 17.83 -15.05
C GLY A 718 -19.35 18.89 -14.15
N GLU A 719 -20.05 20.01 -13.92
CA GLU A 719 -19.61 21.10 -13.03
C GLU A 719 -19.61 20.69 -11.54
N VAL A 720 -20.42 19.71 -11.15
CA VAL A 720 -20.45 19.17 -9.76
C VAL A 720 -19.19 18.38 -9.47
N ILE A 721 -18.71 17.58 -10.45
CA ILE A 721 -17.50 16.74 -10.32
C ILE A 721 -16.24 17.58 -10.48
N LEU A 722 -16.21 18.49 -11.46
CA LEU A 722 -15.04 19.32 -11.76
C LEU A 722 -14.91 20.44 -10.71
N ASP A 723 -13.99 20.28 -9.78
CA ASP A 723 -13.56 21.41 -8.94
C ASP A 723 -12.38 22.12 -9.62
N GLU A 724 -12.67 22.96 -10.62
CA GLU A 724 -11.67 23.80 -11.31
C GLU A 724 -10.88 24.69 -10.33
N ASN A 725 -11.42 24.91 -9.13
CA ASN A 725 -10.80 25.74 -8.10
C ASN A 725 -9.96 24.93 -7.10
N LYS A 726 -9.90 23.58 -7.17
CA LYS A 726 -9.14 22.78 -6.19
C LYS A 726 -7.66 23.14 -6.23
N TYR A 727 -7.07 23.23 -7.43
CA TYR A 727 -5.69 23.67 -7.61
C TYR A 727 -5.49 25.15 -7.25
N LYS A 728 -6.42 26.04 -7.67
CA LYS A 728 -6.39 27.46 -7.27
C LYS A 728 -6.53 27.67 -5.77
N ARG A 729 -7.23 26.77 -5.06
CA ARG A 729 -7.34 26.86 -3.60
C ARG A 729 -6.04 26.45 -2.92
N LEU A 730 -5.34 25.43 -3.41
CA LEU A 730 -4.02 25.07 -2.92
C LEU A 730 -2.99 26.16 -3.22
N GLU A 731 -3.00 26.77 -4.43
CA GLU A 731 -2.19 27.93 -4.75
C GLU A 731 -2.51 29.17 -3.90
N ASN A 732 -3.79 29.41 -3.64
CA ASN A 732 -4.20 30.50 -2.74
C ASN A 732 -3.86 30.21 -1.28
N LEU A 733 -3.83 28.93 -0.88
CA LEU A 733 -3.35 28.55 0.45
C LEU A 733 -1.84 28.79 0.54
N GLU A 734 -1.08 28.41 -0.47
CA GLU A 734 0.36 28.72 -0.57
C GLU A 734 0.57 30.24 -0.46
N LYS A 735 -0.11 31.04 -1.27
CA LYS A 735 -0.04 32.51 -1.21
C LYS A 735 -0.45 33.07 0.16
N SER A 736 -1.41 32.47 0.83
CA SER A 736 -1.89 32.92 2.15
C SER A 736 -0.99 32.50 3.32
N ILE A 737 -0.14 31.49 3.13
CA ILE A 737 0.91 31.12 4.08
C ILE A 737 2.08 32.13 3.97
N ILE A 738 2.28 32.66 2.77
CA ILE A 738 3.33 33.62 2.41
C ILE A 738 2.97 35.06 2.83
N SER A 739 1.70 35.43 2.81
CA SER A 739 1.17 36.73 3.31
C SER A 739 0.91 36.70 4.83
#